data_f1244d00670f158c28caca9a3211625e
#
_entry.id   f1244d00670f158c28caca9a3211625e
#
_cell.length_a   1.000
_cell.length_b   1.000
_cell.length_c   1.000
_cell.angle_alpha   90.00
_cell.angle_beta   90.00
_cell.angle_gamma   90.00
#
_symmetry.space_group_name_H-M   'P 1'
#
loop_
_entity.id
_entity.type
_entity.pdbx_description
1 polymer ?
#
loop_
_entity_poly.entity_id
_entity_poly.type
_entity_poly.pdbx_seq_one_letter_code
_entity_poly.pdbx_strand_id
1 'polypeptide(L)'
;MSINRRACCVLLSFSALFLVFLQVVPAHAANEKTRLRVDDYQINVVLQPHLHQMNATAKVKFTAMQELNVAVFELHNDLRVTKVTDEKNQPLSAERVTQDSTIRVPLPHGLSKDASMTLTFEYEGQLESADNSPVPGLNLAYIGDDTSYLFYAGRWFPVSGYGMNRFTSTISVNVPAHMLVIGSGKMTVSDTEAPKKAATSVLPTKTFTFVADKASFPGSIVAGVFQEYKSDEAGLDLHVYFKPTHQSVAPAYTTTAVQEFTYFITLFGLPQSQKLNLVELPGDTLPYVWAPELVGMAGPSITEKTNYRLLADGIAHQWWGVSVSPASKDDWWLSDGFARYSEAMYVENAAGAAGLEEAVKDMSVGALAYDTVPLSSASKLDVFSTEFQSLVTDKGGMILHMLRWVLGEDKFNKTMREFAGQYAGKAATTDDFREIAEKNFGSQLTWFFSQWLDSTGAPEFKVKYTTYRLGGTAAQNPKDEKAPGFRVTGEISQDLDLFRMPVDLRIDTDGKTENKRVEVVGTNSPFTIETFGRPRRISVDPDHRVLTNSSDVKLRASILRGQALQQQGDLSAALTEFNKALDLNKNSSLAHYRIAEVFFLQRNYQSSANAYREAINGDGEPRWTEVWSRIQLGKIFDITGQRERAVNEYRQALQTNDNTFGALEEARKYMQKAYERPKQKE
;
A
#
# COMPACT_ATOMS: atom_id res chain seq x y z
N MET A 1 -57.74 57.48 -24.42
CA MET A 1 -57.59 58.83 -23.87
C MET A 1 -56.61 58.76 -22.76
N SER A 2 -55.42 59.15 -23.04
CA SER A 2 -54.72 60.39 -22.78
C SER A 2 -54.27 60.52 -21.33
N ILE A 3 -52.95 60.43 -21.12
CA ILE A 3 -52.05 61.54 -20.70
C ILE A 3 -52.01 61.67 -19.16
N ASN A 4 -50.95 61.67 -18.47
CA ASN A 4 -49.63 62.25 -18.46
C ASN A 4 -48.94 62.09 -17.10
N ARG A 5 -47.67 61.80 -17.15
CA ARG A 5 -46.54 62.38 -16.41
C ARG A 5 -46.73 63.08 -15.05
N ARG A 6 -46.01 62.71 -14.02
CA ARG A 6 -44.87 63.50 -13.47
C ARG A 6 -44.16 62.73 -12.34
N ALA A 7 -42.86 62.90 -12.33
CA ALA A 7 -41.89 62.40 -11.40
C ALA A 7 -41.99 63.02 -10.01
N CYS A 8 -41.64 62.25 -8.97
CA CYS A 8 -41.07 62.82 -7.76
C CYS A 8 -40.11 61.86 -7.11
N CYS A 9 -38.88 62.33 -6.97
CA CYS A 9 -37.78 61.61 -6.29
C CYS A 9 -38.11 61.44 -4.82
N VAL A 10 -37.92 60.16 -4.32
CA VAL A 10 -37.69 59.92 -2.90
C VAL A 10 -36.49 59.01 -2.80
N LEU A 11 -35.43 59.58 -2.23
CA LEU A 11 -34.26 58.88 -1.77
C LEU A 11 -34.64 57.85 -0.68
N LEU A 12 -34.47 56.57 -0.94
CA LEU A 12 -34.48 55.56 0.09
C LEU A 12 -33.08 54.92 0.10
N SER A 13 -32.35 55.25 1.17
CA SER A 13 -31.08 54.66 1.56
C SER A 13 -31.21 53.16 1.75
N PHE A 14 -30.66 52.36 0.81
CA PHE A 14 -30.45 50.93 0.99
C PHE A 14 -29.16 50.73 1.78
N SER A 15 -29.30 50.43 3.07
CA SER A 15 -28.23 49.85 3.87
C SER A 15 -27.98 48.41 3.36
N ALA A 16 -26.97 48.25 2.51
CA ALA A 16 -26.48 46.94 2.11
C ALA A 16 -25.79 46.30 3.31
N LEU A 17 -26.48 45.34 3.95
CA LEU A 17 -25.91 44.44 4.94
C LEU A 17 -25.03 43.44 4.17
N PHE A 18 -23.72 43.70 4.13
CA PHE A 18 -22.73 42.75 3.64
C PHE A 18 -22.64 41.59 4.64
N LEU A 19 -23.39 40.51 4.38
CA LEU A 19 -23.16 39.19 5.00
C LEU A 19 -21.85 38.66 4.43
N VAL A 20 -20.75 38.88 5.15
CA VAL A 20 -19.50 38.19 4.93
C VAL A 20 -19.74 36.73 5.32
N PHE A 21 -20.02 35.89 4.35
CA PHE A 21 -19.83 34.46 4.50
C PHE A 21 -18.31 34.23 4.70
N LEU A 22 -17.89 34.15 5.95
CA LEU A 22 -16.64 33.49 6.27
C LEU A 22 -16.80 32.00 5.82
N GLN A 23 -16.36 31.72 4.61
CA GLN A 23 -16.00 30.36 4.27
C GLN A 23 -14.86 29.99 5.22
N VAL A 24 -15.18 29.18 6.21
CA VAL A 24 -14.18 28.45 6.96
C VAL A 24 -13.60 27.45 5.95
N VAL A 25 -12.56 27.88 5.24
CA VAL A 25 -11.67 26.97 4.52
C VAL A 25 -11.10 26.09 5.61
N PRO A 26 -11.31 24.77 5.58
CA PRO A 26 -10.60 23.90 6.51
C PRO A 26 -9.11 24.22 6.33
N ALA A 27 -8.47 24.65 7.40
CA ALA A 27 -7.02 24.82 7.40
C ALA A 27 -6.43 23.44 7.09
N HIS A 28 -6.06 23.24 5.83
CA HIS A 28 -5.22 22.12 5.44
C HIS A 28 -3.99 22.21 6.34
N ALA A 29 -3.71 21.12 7.05
CA ALA A 29 -2.52 21.01 7.85
C ALA A 29 -1.33 21.36 6.94
N ALA A 30 -0.87 22.59 7.08
CA ALA A 30 0.35 23.02 6.43
C ALA A 30 1.43 22.01 6.88
N ASN A 31 2.31 21.65 5.98
CA ASN A 31 3.45 20.77 6.13
C ASN A 31 4.25 21.21 7.38
N GLU A 32 3.75 20.89 8.59
CA GLU A 32 4.40 21.25 9.84
C GLU A 32 5.61 20.33 9.99
N LYS A 33 6.77 20.86 9.65
CA LYS A 33 8.04 20.23 10.05
C LYS A 33 7.92 19.88 11.53
N THR A 34 8.15 18.62 11.86
CA THR A 34 8.12 18.14 13.24
C THR A 34 8.89 19.10 14.13
N ARG A 35 8.20 19.73 15.09
CA ARG A 35 8.79 20.75 15.96
C ARG A 35 9.68 20.15 17.04
N LEU A 36 9.49 18.86 17.32
CA LEU A 36 10.28 18.06 18.25
C LEU A 36 10.62 16.71 17.63
N ARG A 37 11.74 16.15 18.02
CA ARG A 37 12.17 14.80 17.68
C ARG A 37 12.21 13.98 18.96
N VAL A 38 11.53 12.84 18.97
CA VAL A 38 11.65 11.90 20.08
C VAL A 38 12.94 11.10 19.93
N ASP A 39 13.72 11.00 20.98
CA ASP A 39 15.01 10.32 21.03
C ASP A 39 14.88 8.92 21.64
N ASP A 40 14.08 8.78 22.74
CA ASP A 40 13.92 7.53 23.48
C ASP A 40 12.55 7.39 24.13
N TYR A 41 12.06 6.16 24.20
CA TYR A 41 10.87 5.80 24.95
C TYR A 41 11.16 4.75 26.02
N GLN A 42 10.59 4.93 27.22
CA GLN A 42 10.45 3.88 28.24
C GLN A 42 8.97 3.68 28.53
N ILE A 43 8.41 2.57 28.06
CA ILE A 43 6.97 2.30 28.13
C ILE A 43 6.73 1.06 28.99
N ASN A 44 5.82 1.18 29.96
CA ASN A 44 5.28 0.05 30.70
C ASN A 44 3.77 0.00 30.44
N VAL A 45 3.28 -1.11 29.93
CA VAL A 45 1.86 -1.32 29.64
C VAL A 45 1.36 -2.63 30.25
N VAL A 46 0.17 -2.58 30.84
CA VAL A 46 -0.56 -3.75 31.33
C VAL A 46 -1.80 -3.91 30.48
N LEU A 47 -1.93 -5.06 29.83
CA LEU A 47 -3.11 -5.41 29.04
C LEU A 47 -4.08 -6.27 29.87
N GLN A 48 -5.36 -5.95 29.78
CA GLN A 48 -6.47 -6.68 30.36
C GLN A 48 -7.42 -7.12 29.22
N PRO A 49 -7.09 -8.21 28.51
CA PRO A 49 -7.76 -8.60 27.27
C PRO A 49 -9.27 -8.75 27.38
N HIS A 50 -9.77 -9.38 28.45
CA HIS A 50 -11.21 -9.60 28.69
C HIS A 50 -12.02 -8.32 28.95
N LEU A 51 -11.33 -7.18 29.22
CA LEU A 51 -11.94 -5.85 29.37
C LEU A 51 -11.63 -4.94 28.19
N HIS A 52 -10.91 -5.42 27.18
CA HIS A 52 -10.36 -4.63 26.07
C HIS A 52 -9.53 -3.42 26.54
N GLN A 53 -8.96 -3.48 27.74
CA GLN A 53 -8.37 -2.34 28.45
C GLN A 53 -6.86 -2.42 28.55
N MET A 54 -6.23 -1.24 28.51
CA MET A 54 -4.83 -1.06 28.86
C MET A 54 -4.64 0.06 29.89
N ASN A 55 -3.59 -0.09 30.70
CA ASN A 55 -3.03 0.97 31.56
C ASN A 55 -1.56 1.09 31.20
N ALA A 56 -1.07 2.31 30.98
CA ALA A 56 0.29 2.52 30.57
C ALA A 56 0.94 3.75 31.19
N THR A 57 2.27 3.64 31.29
CA THR A 57 3.15 4.77 31.61
C THR A 57 4.20 4.86 30.52
N ALA A 58 4.34 6.03 29.90
CA ALA A 58 5.34 6.31 28.88
C ALA A 58 6.24 7.49 29.33
N LYS A 59 7.55 7.24 29.48
CA LYS A 59 8.55 8.30 29.56
C LYS A 59 9.03 8.58 28.14
N VAL A 60 8.89 9.83 27.72
CA VAL A 60 9.22 10.31 26.37
C VAL A 60 10.33 11.32 26.47
N LYS A 61 11.54 10.96 26.05
CA LYS A 61 12.66 11.89 25.93
C LYS A 61 12.67 12.43 24.50
N PHE A 62 12.67 13.76 24.38
CA PHE A 62 12.66 14.44 23.09
C PHE A 62 13.56 15.67 23.07
N THR A 63 13.94 16.05 21.85
CA THR A 63 14.75 17.25 21.56
C THR A 63 13.93 18.23 20.73
N ALA A 64 13.93 19.50 21.11
CA ALA A 64 13.26 20.56 20.37
C ALA A 64 14.03 20.89 19.08
N MET A 65 13.37 20.85 17.94
CA MET A 65 13.94 21.19 16.62
C MET A 65 13.89 22.69 16.33
N GLN A 66 13.12 23.42 17.11
CA GLN A 66 12.98 24.89 17.12
C GLN A 66 12.59 25.32 18.53
N GLU A 67 12.44 26.61 18.81
CA GLU A 67 11.87 27.08 20.07
C GLU A 67 10.48 26.49 20.26
N LEU A 68 10.24 25.83 21.39
CA LEU A 68 9.04 25.04 21.66
C LEU A 68 8.38 25.47 22.97
N ASN A 69 7.18 26.03 22.89
CA ASN A 69 6.37 26.40 24.06
C ASN A 69 5.28 25.38 24.38
N VAL A 70 4.92 24.55 23.41
CA VAL A 70 3.93 23.47 23.54
C VAL A 70 4.48 22.22 22.86
N ALA A 71 4.59 21.14 23.61
CA ALA A 71 4.91 19.82 23.05
C ALA A 71 3.62 19.14 22.58
N VAL A 72 3.60 18.65 21.35
CA VAL A 72 2.43 18.02 20.72
C VAL A 72 2.76 16.57 20.38
N PHE A 73 1.88 15.66 20.81
CA PHE A 73 2.01 14.21 20.55
C PHE A 73 0.68 13.68 20.03
N GLU A 74 0.74 12.79 19.06
CA GLU A 74 -0.40 11.99 18.61
C GLU A 74 -0.66 10.85 19.61
N LEU A 75 -1.93 10.62 19.97
CA LEU A 75 -2.32 9.51 20.85
C LEU A 75 -3.76 9.09 20.50
N HIS A 76 -4.03 7.80 20.44
CA HIS A 76 -5.36 7.24 20.15
C HIS A 76 -6.45 7.91 21.00
N ASN A 77 -7.60 8.24 20.40
CA ASN A 77 -8.62 9.03 21.08
C ASN A 77 -9.29 8.31 22.26
N ASP A 78 -9.33 6.96 22.23
CA ASP A 78 -9.84 6.14 23.35
C ASP A 78 -8.87 6.04 24.52
N LEU A 79 -7.65 6.59 24.39
CA LEU A 79 -6.68 6.62 25.47
C LEU A 79 -6.74 7.97 26.19
N ARG A 80 -7.20 7.95 27.43
CA ARG A 80 -7.27 9.12 28.29
C ARG A 80 -5.98 9.32 29.07
N VAL A 81 -5.33 10.47 28.90
CA VAL A 81 -4.20 10.86 29.72
C VAL A 81 -4.73 11.27 31.11
N THR A 82 -4.25 10.59 32.13
CA THR A 82 -4.65 10.85 33.54
C THR A 82 -3.68 11.78 34.24
N LYS A 83 -2.39 11.78 33.80
CA LYS A 83 -1.36 12.63 34.40
C LYS A 83 -0.20 12.82 33.44
N VAL A 84 0.38 14.03 33.46
CA VAL A 84 1.66 14.34 32.79
C VAL A 84 2.58 15.00 33.82
N THR A 85 3.84 14.59 33.86
CA THR A 85 4.86 15.20 34.72
C THR A 85 6.15 15.46 33.94
N ASP A 86 6.89 16.45 34.41
CA ASP A 86 8.27 16.73 33.96
C ASP A 86 9.32 15.82 34.67
N GLU A 87 10.58 16.04 34.37
CA GLU A 87 11.73 15.31 34.96
C GLU A 87 11.82 15.46 36.47
N LYS A 88 11.26 16.51 37.06
CA LYS A 88 11.22 16.77 38.49
C LYS A 88 9.95 16.26 39.16
N ASN A 89 9.13 15.46 38.42
CA ASN A 89 7.82 14.98 38.82
C ASN A 89 6.79 16.11 39.09
N GLN A 90 6.99 17.33 38.53
CA GLN A 90 6.04 18.41 38.64
C GLN A 90 4.88 18.14 37.63
N PRO A 91 3.63 18.26 38.10
CA PRO A 91 2.48 18.02 37.20
C PRO A 91 2.38 19.14 36.16
N LEU A 92 2.09 18.74 34.93
CA LEU A 92 1.84 19.60 33.79
C LEU A 92 0.41 19.40 33.29
N SER A 93 -0.22 20.45 32.79
CA SER A 93 -1.49 20.33 32.12
C SER A 93 -1.33 19.66 30.76
N ALA A 94 -2.35 18.87 30.36
CA ALA A 94 -2.40 18.26 29.05
C ALA A 94 -3.79 18.48 28.47
N GLU A 95 -3.85 18.99 27.24
CA GLU A 95 -5.08 19.23 26.51
C GLU A 95 -5.24 18.18 25.41
N ARG A 96 -6.40 17.49 25.36
CA ARG A 96 -6.78 16.58 24.28
C ARG A 96 -7.46 17.35 23.15
N VAL A 97 -6.95 17.16 21.91
CA VAL A 97 -7.61 17.64 20.70
C VAL A 97 -8.01 16.41 19.88
N THR A 98 -9.29 16.06 19.94
CA THR A 98 -9.82 14.83 19.33
C THR A 98 -9.81 14.85 17.80
N GLN A 99 -9.99 16.02 17.17
CA GLN A 99 -9.97 16.15 15.71
C GLN A 99 -8.64 15.72 15.08
N ASP A 100 -7.54 15.99 15.79
CA ASP A 100 -6.18 15.69 15.32
C ASP A 100 -5.60 14.45 16.01
N SER A 101 -6.35 13.81 16.91
CA SER A 101 -5.88 12.74 17.80
C SER A 101 -4.62 13.15 18.58
N THR A 102 -4.50 14.42 19.02
CA THR A 102 -3.29 14.94 19.68
C THR A 102 -3.50 15.27 21.15
N ILE A 103 -2.38 15.21 21.89
CA ILE A 103 -2.22 15.74 23.24
C ILE A 103 -1.25 16.91 23.18
N ARG A 104 -1.66 18.06 23.70
CA ARG A 104 -0.86 19.29 23.79
C ARG A 104 -0.43 19.54 25.21
N VAL A 105 0.86 19.66 25.44
CA VAL A 105 1.45 19.89 26.77
C VAL A 105 2.18 21.22 26.74
N PRO A 106 1.61 22.29 27.35
CA PRO A 106 2.31 23.57 27.52
C PRO A 106 3.55 23.40 28.39
N LEU A 107 4.68 23.95 27.97
CA LEU A 107 5.95 23.90 28.67
C LEU A 107 6.14 25.22 29.43
N PRO A 108 6.18 25.21 30.78
CA PRO A 108 6.14 26.43 31.60
C PRO A 108 7.27 27.45 31.33
N HIS A 109 8.43 26.96 30.88
CA HIS A 109 9.61 27.80 30.60
C HIS A 109 10.03 27.78 29.12
N GLY A 110 9.19 27.16 28.25
CA GLY A 110 9.61 26.89 26.89
C GLY A 110 10.81 25.95 26.79
N LEU A 111 11.18 25.54 25.62
CA LEU A 111 12.37 24.73 25.34
C LEU A 111 13.09 25.33 24.14
N SER A 112 14.37 25.72 24.36
CA SER A 112 15.18 26.27 23.26
C SER A 112 15.46 25.21 22.20
N LYS A 113 15.73 25.63 20.97
CA LYS A 113 16.21 24.73 19.91
C LYS A 113 17.39 23.91 20.42
N ASP A 114 17.42 22.62 20.05
CA ASP A 114 18.42 21.61 20.39
C ASP A 114 18.48 21.26 21.92
N ALA A 115 17.60 21.83 22.74
CA ALA A 115 17.46 21.41 24.14
C ALA A 115 16.56 20.16 24.24
N SER A 116 16.86 19.30 25.21
CA SER A 116 16.10 18.05 25.44
C SER A 116 15.29 18.14 26.71
N MET A 117 14.18 17.42 26.75
CA MET A 117 13.30 17.28 27.90
C MET A 117 12.70 15.88 27.94
N THR A 118 12.34 15.41 29.14
CA THR A 118 11.60 14.16 29.34
C THR A 118 10.24 14.45 29.96
N LEU A 119 9.18 13.94 29.33
CA LEU A 119 7.83 13.95 29.91
C LEU A 119 7.42 12.51 30.26
N THR A 120 6.70 12.37 31.37
CA THR A 120 6.08 11.11 31.77
C THR A 120 4.58 11.23 31.65
N PHE A 121 3.97 10.37 30.82
CA PHE A 121 2.53 10.26 30.62
C PHE A 121 2.02 9.03 31.36
N GLU A 122 0.97 9.18 32.15
CA GLU A 122 0.14 8.09 32.66
C GLU A 122 -1.19 8.13 31.93
N TYR A 123 -1.62 7.02 31.32
CA TYR A 123 -2.82 6.96 30.50
C TYR A 123 -3.45 5.58 30.48
N GLU A 124 -4.74 5.52 30.20
CA GLU A 124 -5.54 4.31 30.22
C GLU A 124 -6.67 4.39 29.18
N GLY A 125 -7.22 3.28 28.77
CA GLY A 125 -8.40 3.24 27.89
C GLY A 125 -8.74 1.86 27.40
N GLN A 126 -9.83 1.79 26.62
CA GLN A 126 -10.32 0.57 25.97
C GLN A 126 -10.08 0.67 24.47
N LEU A 127 -9.60 -0.42 23.86
CA LEU A 127 -9.30 -0.52 22.44
C LEU A 127 -10.02 -1.75 21.87
N GLU A 128 -11.26 -1.57 21.41
CA GLU A 128 -12.13 -2.64 20.95
C GLU A 128 -12.69 -2.43 19.52
N SER A 129 -12.61 -1.22 18.98
CA SER A 129 -13.14 -0.90 17.65
C SER A 129 -12.28 0.13 16.91
N ALA A 130 -12.60 0.35 15.64
CA ALA A 130 -11.97 1.37 14.81
C ALA A 130 -12.60 2.77 14.91
N ASP A 131 -13.66 2.94 15.72
CA ASP A 131 -14.50 4.16 15.69
C ASP A 131 -13.73 5.44 16.02
N ASN A 132 -12.76 5.37 16.96
CA ASN A 132 -11.93 6.49 17.38
C ASN A 132 -10.46 6.32 16.99
N SER A 133 -10.19 5.45 16.02
CA SER A 133 -8.84 5.24 15.50
C SER A 133 -8.26 6.52 14.90
N PRO A 134 -6.96 6.80 15.10
CA PRO A 134 -6.28 7.90 14.42
C PRO A 134 -6.31 7.80 12.89
N VAL A 135 -6.63 6.62 12.37
CA VAL A 135 -6.84 6.36 10.93
C VAL A 135 -8.28 5.89 10.75
N PRO A 136 -9.17 6.71 10.20
CA PRO A 136 -10.58 6.39 10.08
C PRO A 136 -10.83 5.06 9.36
N GLY A 137 -11.64 4.21 9.98
CA GLY A 137 -12.05 2.93 9.41
C GLY A 137 -11.01 1.80 9.52
N LEU A 138 -9.80 2.05 10.05
CA LEU A 138 -8.78 1.04 10.28
C LEU A 138 -8.59 0.77 11.77
N ASN A 139 -8.78 -0.48 12.17
CA ASN A 139 -8.48 -0.89 13.55
C ASN A 139 -6.99 -1.25 13.66
N LEU A 140 -6.19 -0.29 14.14
CA LEU A 140 -4.73 -0.40 14.26
C LEU A 140 -4.25 -0.65 15.70
N ALA A 141 -5.17 -0.67 16.66
CA ALA A 141 -4.92 -0.99 18.05
C ALA A 141 -6.15 -1.68 18.65
N TYR A 142 -6.00 -2.93 19.04
CA TYR A 142 -7.06 -3.77 19.56
C TYR A 142 -6.58 -4.63 20.71
N ILE A 143 -7.39 -4.81 21.73
CA ILE A 143 -7.08 -5.66 22.87
C ILE A 143 -8.20 -6.69 23.01
N GLY A 144 -7.88 -7.99 22.93
CA GLY A 144 -8.83 -9.08 23.04
C GLY A 144 -8.21 -10.38 23.54
N ASP A 145 -9.04 -11.30 24.01
CA ASP A 145 -8.63 -12.55 24.68
C ASP A 145 -7.82 -13.50 23.79
N ASP A 146 -8.19 -13.61 22.51
CA ASP A 146 -7.48 -14.47 21.55
C ASP A 146 -6.20 -13.83 21.02
N THR A 147 -6.31 -12.54 20.70
CA THR A 147 -5.20 -11.77 20.13
C THR A 147 -5.42 -10.30 20.47
N SER A 148 -4.35 -9.65 20.91
CA SER A 148 -4.27 -8.20 21.05
C SER A 148 -3.16 -7.71 20.12
N TYR A 149 -3.37 -6.56 19.47
CA TYR A 149 -2.33 -5.92 18.68
C TYR A 149 -2.35 -4.41 18.90
N LEU A 150 -1.17 -3.85 19.06
CA LEU A 150 -0.93 -2.43 19.27
C LEU A 150 0.12 -2.01 18.25
N PHE A 151 -0.32 -1.58 17.05
CA PHE A 151 0.61 -1.13 16.04
C PHE A 151 1.07 0.30 16.29
N TYR A 152 2.30 0.61 15.94
CA TYR A 152 2.84 1.98 16.00
C TYR A 152 1.92 2.98 15.26
N ALA A 153 1.36 2.56 14.13
CA ALA A 153 0.38 3.32 13.37
C ALA A 153 -0.91 3.63 14.17
N GLY A 154 -1.28 2.81 15.14
CA GLY A 154 -2.45 3.00 16.02
C GLY A 154 -2.25 4.06 17.10
N ARG A 155 -1.07 4.67 17.24
CA ARG A 155 -0.76 5.72 18.24
C ARG A 155 -1.15 5.31 19.65
N TRP A 156 -0.87 4.08 20.04
CA TRP A 156 -1.21 3.57 21.37
C TRP A 156 -0.31 4.13 22.50
N PHE A 157 0.70 4.88 22.16
CA PHE A 157 1.55 5.69 23.04
C PHE A 157 1.78 7.07 22.44
N PRO A 158 2.22 8.09 23.21
CA PRO A 158 2.44 9.44 22.67
C PRO A 158 3.50 9.45 21.56
N VAL A 159 3.09 9.70 20.32
CA VAL A 159 3.93 9.68 19.11
C VAL A 159 4.13 11.09 18.57
N SER A 160 5.30 11.38 18.03
CA SER A 160 5.56 12.60 17.26
C SER A 160 6.31 12.24 15.97
N GLY A 161 5.86 12.78 14.82
CA GLY A 161 6.51 12.53 13.54
C GLY A 161 6.44 11.07 13.12
N TYR A 162 5.23 10.52 13.06
CA TYR A 162 4.99 9.14 12.66
C TYR A 162 5.74 8.76 11.37
N GLY A 163 6.50 7.65 11.42
CA GLY A 163 7.25 7.10 10.29
C GLY A 163 8.52 7.89 9.89
N MET A 164 8.74 9.07 10.47
CA MET A 164 9.89 9.93 10.15
C MET A 164 10.90 10.04 11.29
N ASN A 165 10.42 10.10 12.53
CA ASN A 165 11.30 10.19 13.71
C ASN A 165 11.72 8.80 14.18
N ARG A 166 13.00 8.50 14.05
CA ARG A 166 13.62 7.27 14.56
C ARG A 166 13.98 7.44 16.04
N PHE A 167 13.67 6.43 16.85
CA PHE A 167 13.89 6.45 18.29
C PHE A 167 14.39 5.11 18.82
N THR A 168 15.03 5.12 19.98
CA THR A 168 15.29 3.92 20.79
C THR A 168 14.15 3.67 21.74
N SER A 169 13.98 2.44 22.24
CA SER A 169 12.93 2.16 23.21
C SER A 169 13.23 0.98 24.12
N THR A 170 12.62 1.06 25.32
CA THR A 170 12.41 -0.08 26.22
C THR A 170 10.91 -0.19 26.47
N ILE A 171 10.29 -1.25 25.95
CA ILE A 171 8.84 -1.48 26.06
C ILE A 171 8.61 -2.75 26.88
N SER A 172 7.95 -2.61 28.02
CA SER A 172 7.56 -3.72 28.91
C SER A 172 6.06 -3.92 28.81
N VAL A 173 5.63 -5.11 28.42
CA VAL A 173 4.23 -5.50 28.21
C VAL A 173 3.86 -6.61 29.19
N ASN A 174 2.95 -6.33 30.11
CA ASN A 174 2.41 -7.32 31.04
C ASN A 174 1.08 -7.87 30.50
N VAL A 175 1.01 -9.18 30.40
CA VAL A 175 -0.16 -9.92 29.85
C VAL A 175 -0.50 -11.13 30.69
N PRO A 176 -1.70 -11.74 30.56
CA PRO A 176 -1.99 -13.05 31.12
C PRO A 176 -0.93 -14.10 30.73
N ALA A 177 -0.54 -14.97 31.67
CA ALA A 177 0.62 -15.87 31.52
C ALA A 177 0.53 -16.87 30.36
N HIS A 178 -0.68 -17.11 29.81
CA HIS A 178 -0.91 -18.00 28.67
C HIS A 178 -0.63 -17.33 27.32
N MET A 179 -0.50 -16.02 27.27
CA MET A 179 -0.21 -15.27 26.04
C MET A 179 1.31 -15.14 25.82
N LEU A 180 1.71 -15.18 24.57
CA LEU A 180 3.03 -14.75 24.08
C LEU A 180 2.93 -13.31 23.61
N VAL A 181 4.04 -12.57 23.72
CA VAL A 181 4.13 -11.21 23.17
C VAL A 181 5.25 -11.16 22.16
N ILE A 182 4.96 -10.62 20.99
CA ILE A 182 5.90 -10.44 19.88
C ILE A 182 6.09 -8.95 19.62
N GLY A 183 7.34 -8.51 19.47
CA GLY A 183 7.71 -7.12 19.24
C GLY A 183 9.13 -7.00 18.70
N SER A 184 9.61 -5.76 18.56
CA SER A 184 10.91 -5.45 17.99
C SER A 184 11.99 -5.33 19.06
N GLY A 185 13.22 -5.81 18.79
CA GLY A 185 14.37 -5.69 19.66
C GLY A 185 14.68 -6.94 20.50
N LYS A 186 15.62 -6.79 21.44
CA LYS A 186 16.03 -7.88 22.33
C LYS A 186 14.96 -8.12 23.40
N MET A 187 14.39 -9.29 23.40
CA MET A 187 13.34 -9.70 24.33
C MET A 187 13.91 -10.35 25.59
N THR A 188 13.33 -10.01 26.75
CA THR A 188 13.49 -10.72 28.02
C THR A 188 12.12 -10.97 28.63
N VAL A 189 11.94 -12.08 29.34
CA VAL A 189 10.69 -12.46 29.98
C VAL A 189 10.88 -12.61 31.46
N SER A 190 9.99 -12.05 32.25
CA SER A 190 9.94 -12.24 33.73
C SER A 190 8.55 -12.65 34.15
N ASP A 191 8.48 -13.67 35.01
CA ASP A 191 7.24 -14.06 35.66
C ASP A 191 6.93 -13.05 36.77
N THR A 192 5.72 -12.54 36.81
CA THR A 192 5.26 -11.73 37.93
C THR A 192 4.71 -12.68 38.98
N GLU A 193 5.47 -12.91 40.07
CA GLU A 193 4.95 -13.68 41.20
C GLU A 193 3.66 -13.03 41.71
N ALA A 194 2.58 -13.82 41.78
CA ALA A 194 1.37 -13.37 42.43
C ALA A 194 1.68 -13.01 43.89
N PRO A 195 1.24 -11.86 44.40
CA PRO A 195 1.50 -11.48 45.76
C PRO A 195 1.01 -12.53 46.72
N LYS A 196 1.87 -13.09 47.55
CA LYS A 196 1.61 -14.21 48.50
C LYS A 196 0.45 -13.99 49.48
N LYS A 197 -0.27 -12.87 49.42
CA LYS A 197 -1.38 -12.47 50.28
C LYS A 197 -2.60 -11.89 49.56
N ALA A 198 -2.74 -12.04 48.25
CA ALA A 198 -3.95 -11.58 47.55
C ALA A 198 -4.98 -12.68 47.53
N ALA A 199 -6.22 -12.32 47.86
CA ALA A 199 -7.38 -13.22 47.79
C ALA A 199 -7.54 -13.80 46.39
N THR A 200 -7.63 -15.06 46.30
CA THR A 200 -8.18 -16.09 45.37
C THR A 200 -8.59 -15.74 43.91
N SER A 201 -8.22 -14.64 43.29
CA SER A 201 -8.66 -14.38 41.88
C SER A 201 -7.69 -13.64 40.96
N VAL A 202 -6.43 -13.44 41.33
CA VAL A 202 -5.45 -12.81 40.43
C VAL A 202 -4.85 -13.88 39.54
N LEU A 203 -5.21 -13.87 38.26
CA LEU A 203 -4.59 -14.73 37.25
C LEU A 203 -3.08 -14.43 37.12
N PRO A 204 -2.23 -15.46 36.94
CA PRO A 204 -0.81 -15.26 36.77
C PRO A 204 -0.53 -14.42 35.50
N THR A 205 0.42 -13.52 35.58
CA THR A 205 0.84 -12.66 34.46
C THR A 205 2.31 -12.85 34.15
N LYS A 206 2.72 -12.48 32.94
CA LYS A 206 4.10 -12.42 32.49
C LYS A 206 4.39 -11.04 31.94
N THR A 207 5.62 -10.56 32.13
CA THR A 207 6.08 -9.32 31.55
C THR A 207 7.16 -9.62 30.52
N PHE A 208 6.91 -9.17 29.28
CA PHE A 208 7.83 -9.24 28.16
C PHE A 208 8.45 -7.86 27.99
N THR A 209 9.78 -7.75 28.06
CA THR A 209 10.50 -6.50 27.89
C THR A 209 11.31 -6.56 26.60
N PHE A 210 11.08 -5.60 25.72
CA PHE A 210 11.76 -5.42 24.44
C PHE A 210 12.68 -4.21 24.52
N VAL A 211 13.96 -4.40 24.21
CA VAL A 211 14.97 -3.32 24.16
C VAL A 211 15.42 -3.15 22.72
N ALA A 212 15.06 -2.02 22.11
CA ALA A 212 15.53 -1.58 20.80
C ALA A 212 16.61 -0.48 21.02
N ASP A 213 17.87 -0.88 20.98
CA ASP A 213 19.04 -0.02 21.24
C ASP A 213 19.52 0.73 19.99
N LYS A 214 19.05 0.34 18.80
CA LYS A 214 19.28 1.06 17.54
C LYS A 214 18.04 1.87 17.18
N ALA A 215 18.23 3.15 16.87
CA ALA A 215 17.12 4.02 16.49
C ALA A 215 16.40 3.50 15.23
N SER A 216 15.10 3.24 15.38
CA SER A 216 14.20 2.72 14.36
C SER A 216 12.75 3.14 14.71
N PHE A 217 11.77 2.32 14.37
CA PHE A 217 10.34 2.53 14.70
C PHE A 217 9.76 1.38 15.54
N PRO A 218 10.42 0.97 16.65
CA PRO A 218 9.89 -0.05 17.52
C PRO A 218 8.64 0.47 18.23
N GLY A 219 7.58 -0.27 18.27
CA GLY A 219 6.32 0.17 18.89
C GLY A 219 5.13 -0.60 18.39
N SER A 220 5.35 -1.58 17.51
CA SER A 220 4.32 -2.54 17.14
C SER A 220 4.46 -3.79 18.00
N ILE A 221 3.37 -4.15 18.69
CA ILE A 221 3.28 -5.29 19.62
C ILE A 221 2.10 -6.15 19.20
N VAL A 222 2.31 -7.46 19.19
CA VAL A 222 1.23 -8.46 19.05
C VAL A 222 1.29 -9.42 20.23
N ALA A 223 0.17 -9.61 20.90
CA ALA A 223 0.05 -10.55 22.01
C ALA A 223 -1.08 -11.54 21.72
N GLY A 224 -0.87 -12.84 22.02
CA GLY A 224 -1.87 -13.85 21.74
C GLY A 224 -1.43 -15.27 22.08
N VAL A 225 -2.29 -16.22 21.73
CA VAL A 225 -2.00 -17.65 21.87
C VAL A 225 -1.51 -18.18 20.54
N PHE A 226 -0.23 -18.39 20.43
CA PHE A 226 0.46 -18.84 19.20
C PHE A 226 1.22 -20.13 19.44
N GLN A 227 1.47 -20.87 18.37
CA GLN A 227 2.48 -21.90 18.29
C GLN A 227 3.70 -21.34 17.57
N GLU A 228 4.87 -21.49 18.18
CA GLU A 228 6.12 -20.98 17.63
C GLU A 228 6.79 -22.05 16.78
N TYR A 229 7.25 -21.65 15.58
CA TYR A 229 8.15 -22.43 14.74
C TYR A 229 9.42 -21.59 14.50
N LYS A 230 10.61 -22.16 14.76
CA LYS A 230 11.90 -21.46 14.67
C LYS A 230 12.77 -22.01 13.54
N SER A 231 13.52 -21.11 12.92
CA SER A 231 14.60 -21.44 11.98
C SER A 231 15.75 -20.45 12.13
N ASP A 232 16.97 -20.93 12.00
CA ASP A 232 18.22 -20.16 11.93
C ASP A 232 18.94 -20.33 10.60
N GLU A 233 18.22 -20.72 9.56
CA GLU A 233 18.75 -20.94 8.22
C GLU A 233 19.30 -19.65 7.61
N ALA A 234 20.38 -19.76 6.86
CA ALA A 234 21.04 -18.66 6.15
C ALA A 234 21.45 -17.48 7.07
N GLY A 235 21.60 -17.70 8.37
CA GLY A 235 21.94 -16.66 9.35
C GLY A 235 20.79 -15.70 9.70
N LEU A 236 19.57 -16.05 9.34
CA LEU A 236 18.36 -15.34 9.74
C LEU A 236 17.74 -16.00 10.98
N ASP A 237 17.64 -15.26 12.08
CA ASP A 237 16.90 -15.67 13.29
C ASP A 237 15.41 -15.46 13.05
N LEU A 238 14.76 -16.50 12.48
CA LEU A 238 13.36 -16.44 12.03
C LEU A 238 12.45 -17.19 12.98
N HIS A 239 11.43 -16.50 13.46
CA HIS A 239 10.37 -17.04 14.30
C HIS A 239 9.01 -16.86 13.61
N VAL A 240 8.23 -17.93 13.52
CA VAL A 240 6.87 -17.92 12.96
C VAL A 240 5.88 -18.22 14.07
N TYR A 241 4.97 -17.32 14.33
CA TYR A 241 3.94 -17.38 15.38
C TYR A 241 2.56 -17.45 14.72
N PHE A 242 2.13 -18.68 14.41
CA PHE A 242 0.82 -18.92 13.83
C PHE A 242 -0.13 -19.52 14.85
N LYS A 243 -1.44 -19.34 14.64
CA LYS A 243 -2.48 -20.04 15.41
C LYS A 243 -2.45 -21.54 15.11
N PRO A 244 -2.95 -22.40 16.00
CA PRO A 244 -2.97 -23.85 15.78
C PRO A 244 -3.58 -24.27 14.44
N THR A 245 -4.55 -23.50 13.92
CA THR A 245 -5.21 -23.74 12.64
C THR A 245 -4.30 -23.60 11.42
N HIS A 246 -3.26 -22.79 11.51
CA HIS A 246 -2.30 -22.52 10.42
C HIS A 246 -0.90 -23.08 10.71
N GLN A 247 -0.70 -23.80 11.81
CA GLN A 247 0.61 -24.33 12.18
C GLN A 247 1.19 -25.27 11.12
N SER A 248 0.36 -26.02 10.41
CA SER A 248 0.80 -26.97 9.37
C SER A 248 1.52 -26.30 8.20
N VAL A 249 1.26 -25.02 7.93
CA VAL A 249 1.90 -24.26 6.83
C VAL A 249 3.11 -23.45 7.29
N ALA A 250 3.38 -23.34 8.59
CA ALA A 250 4.52 -22.59 9.11
C ALA A 250 5.87 -22.96 8.49
N PRO A 251 6.21 -24.25 8.24
CA PRO A 251 7.45 -24.63 7.56
C PRO A 251 7.56 -24.06 6.14
N ALA A 252 6.46 -24.05 5.36
CA ALA A 252 6.46 -23.49 4.01
C ALA A 252 6.68 -21.98 4.00
N TYR A 253 6.03 -21.26 4.91
CA TYR A 253 6.24 -19.81 5.11
C TYR A 253 7.67 -19.51 5.56
N THR A 254 8.23 -20.34 6.45
CA THR A 254 9.63 -20.22 6.90
C THR A 254 10.60 -20.35 5.70
N THR A 255 10.44 -21.39 4.90
CA THR A 255 11.30 -21.61 3.72
C THR A 255 11.21 -20.44 2.74
N THR A 256 9.99 -19.96 2.46
CA THR A 256 9.78 -18.83 1.57
C THR A 256 10.42 -17.55 2.13
N ALA A 257 10.22 -17.26 3.42
CA ALA A 257 10.81 -16.07 4.05
C ALA A 257 12.35 -16.09 4.02
N VAL A 258 12.98 -17.23 4.24
CA VAL A 258 14.44 -17.38 4.13
C VAL A 258 14.91 -17.14 2.68
N GLN A 259 14.19 -17.64 1.69
CA GLN A 259 14.51 -17.42 0.27
C GLN A 259 14.41 -15.94 -0.10
N GLU A 260 13.34 -15.27 0.30
CA GLU A 260 13.10 -13.84 0.03
C GLU A 260 14.15 -12.97 0.72
N PHE A 261 14.39 -13.20 2.01
CA PHE A 261 15.37 -12.46 2.78
C PHE A 261 16.79 -12.61 2.20
N THR A 262 17.17 -13.83 1.82
CA THR A 262 18.45 -14.11 1.17
C THR A 262 18.57 -13.42 -0.18
N TYR A 263 17.50 -13.43 -0.98
CA TYR A 263 17.45 -12.73 -2.25
C TYR A 263 17.69 -11.22 -2.07
N PHE A 264 17.00 -10.59 -1.12
CA PHE A 264 17.17 -9.17 -0.84
C PHE A 264 18.54 -8.82 -0.25
N ILE A 265 19.14 -9.68 0.58
CA ILE A 265 20.55 -9.53 1.00
C ILE A 265 21.47 -9.52 -0.25
N THR A 266 21.23 -10.40 -1.20
CA THR A 266 22.02 -10.47 -2.43
C THR A 266 21.92 -9.17 -3.24
N LEU A 267 20.78 -8.52 -3.26
CA LEU A 267 20.57 -7.27 -4.00
C LEU A 267 21.02 -6.03 -3.20
N PHE A 268 20.59 -5.91 -1.95
CA PHE A 268 20.67 -4.67 -1.18
C PHE A 268 21.74 -4.69 -0.10
N GLY A 269 22.33 -5.85 0.22
CA GLY A 269 23.20 -6.03 1.37
C GLY A 269 22.43 -6.34 2.65
N LEU A 270 23.13 -6.39 3.80
CA LEU A 270 22.51 -6.72 5.08
C LEU A 270 21.59 -5.59 5.57
N PRO A 271 20.38 -5.93 6.07
CA PRO A 271 19.51 -4.96 6.74
C PRO A 271 20.04 -4.62 8.14
N GLN A 272 19.34 -3.74 8.84
CA GLN A 272 19.71 -3.32 10.21
C GLN A 272 19.68 -4.47 11.23
N SER A 273 18.81 -5.46 11.03
CA SER A 273 18.68 -6.67 11.85
C SER A 273 18.53 -7.91 10.97
N GLN A 274 19.06 -9.04 11.41
CA GLN A 274 18.89 -10.36 10.82
C GLN A 274 17.90 -11.23 11.62
N LYS A 275 17.07 -10.60 12.43
CA LYS A 275 15.94 -11.24 13.12
C LYS A 275 14.65 -10.88 12.41
N LEU A 276 13.73 -11.85 12.29
CA LEU A 276 12.41 -11.64 11.72
C LEU A 276 11.36 -12.47 12.47
N ASN A 277 10.27 -11.85 12.83
CA ASN A 277 9.09 -12.50 13.39
C ASN A 277 7.96 -12.44 12.35
N LEU A 278 7.45 -13.59 11.92
CA LEU A 278 6.20 -13.69 11.19
C LEU A 278 5.07 -13.98 12.18
N VAL A 279 4.03 -13.18 12.21
CA VAL A 279 2.95 -13.33 13.18
C VAL A 279 1.58 -13.32 12.51
N GLU A 280 0.71 -14.26 12.89
CA GLU A 280 -0.68 -14.27 12.44
C GLU A 280 -1.52 -13.23 13.17
N LEU A 281 -2.27 -12.44 12.41
CA LEU A 281 -3.20 -11.42 12.88
C LEU A 281 -4.65 -11.87 12.69
N PRO A 282 -5.62 -11.28 13.41
CA PRO A 282 -7.05 -11.49 13.15
C PRO A 282 -7.43 -11.19 11.70
N GLY A 283 -8.49 -11.86 11.21
CA GLY A 283 -8.89 -11.77 9.81
C GLY A 283 -9.56 -10.46 9.38
N ASP A 284 -9.89 -9.61 10.32
CA ASP A 284 -10.48 -8.28 10.13
C ASP A 284 -9.45 -7.13 10.20
N THR A 285 -8.16 -7.48 10.20
CA THR A 285 -7.05 -6.52 10.13
C THR A 285 -6.63 -6.25 8.68
N LEU A 286 -5.61 -5.40 8.52
CA LEU A 286 -4.93 -5.23 7.22
C LEU A 286 -4.37 -6.58 6.74
N PRO A 287 -4.32 -6.83 5.41
CA PRO A 287 -3.80 -8.08 4.86
C PRO A 287 -2.41 -8.44 5.38
N TYR A 288 -1.57 -7.43 5.57
CA TYR A 288 -0.30 -7.53 6.26
C TYR A 288 0.07 -6.20 6.94
N VAL A 289 1.00 -6.26 7.89
CA VAL A 289 1.59 -5.12 8.60
C VAL A 289 3.07 -5.37 8.75
N TRP A 290 3.88 -4.34 8.64
CA TRP A 290 5.32 -4.44 8.87
C TRP A 290 5.77 -3.52 10.02
N ALA A 291 6.82 -3.95 10.70
CA ALA A 291 7.54 -3.19 11.71
C ALA A 291 9.00 -3.68 11.76
N PRO A 292 9.92 -3.01 12.44
CA PRO A 292 11.26 -3.56 12.63
C PRO A 292 11.19 -4.99 13.18
N GLU A 293 11.87 -5.92 12.50
CA GLU A 293 11.92 -7.34 12.86
C GLU A 293 10.55 -8.08 12.87
N LEU A 294 9.52 -7.52 12.26
CA LEU A 294 8.17 -8.08 12.31
C LEU A 294 7.43 -7.92 10.98
N VAL A 295 6.80 -9.02 10.54
CA VAL A 295 5.76 -9.03 9.51
C VAL A 295 4.53 -9.73 10.08
N GLY A 296 3.43 -9.00 10.23
CA GLY A 296 2.13 -9.54 10.62
C GLY A 296 1.29 -9.84 9.39
N MET A 297 0.66 -11.00 9.32
CA MET A 297 -0.22 -11.41 8.22
C MET A 297 -1.61 -11.75 8.75
N ALA A 298 -2.66 -11.20 8.14
CA ALA A 298 -4.02 -11.58 8.49
C ALA A 298 -4.29 -13.07 8.21
N GLY A 299 -5.00 -13.77 9.10
CA GLY A 299 -5.29 -15.19 8.96
C GLY A 299 -5.78 -15.61 7.56
N PRO A 300 -6.73 -14.90 6.92
CA PRO A 300 -7.17 -15.22 5.56
C PRO A 300 -6.09 -15.08 4.49
N SER A 301 -5.01 -14.34 4.76
CA SER A 301 -3.84 -14.22 3.86
C SER A 301 -2.85 -15.38 4.00
N ILE A 302 -3.00 -16.20 5.06
CA ILE A 302 -2.18 -17.39 5.31
C ILE A 302 -2.88 -18.60 4.69
N THR A 303 -2.36 -19.08 3.58
CA THR A 303 -2.96 -20.16 2.78
C THR A 303 -2.00 -21.35 2.62
N GLU A 304 -2.51 -22.51 2.22
CA GLU A 304 -1.67 -23.71 1.96
C GLU A 304 -0.59 -23.43 0.92
N LYS A 305 -0.91 -22.70 -0.14
CA LYS A 305 0.08 -22.15 -1.06
C LYS A 305 0.55 -20.82 -0.50
N THR A 306 1.82 -20.74 -0.10
CA THR A 306 2.41 -19.53 0.48
C THR A 306 2.09 -18.29 -0.37
N ASN A 307 1.56 -17.27 0.27
CA ASN A 307 1.35 -15.95 -0.35
C ASN A 307 2.68 -15.19 -0.40
N TYR A 308 3.58 -15.67 -1.25
CA TYR A 308 4.96 -15.19 -1.34
C TYR A 308 5.05 -13.71 -1.78
N ARG A 309 4.09 -13.20 -2.57
CA ARG A 309 4.08 -11.79 -2.97
C ARG A 309 3.88 -10.87 -1.77
N LEU A 310 2.86 -11.16 -0.97
CA LEU A 310 2.55 -10.38 0.24
C LEU A 310 3.69 -10.46 1.26
N LEU A 311 4.30 -11.65 1.38
CA LEU A 311 5.42 -11.88 2.28
C LEU A 311 6.67 -11.13 1.82
N ALA A 312 7.00 -11.16 0.53
CA ALA A 312 8.13 -10.45 -0.04
C ALA A 312 8.06 -8.93 0.15
N ASP A 313 6.86 -8.34 -0.03
CA ASP A 313 6.65 -6.92 0.22
C ASP A 313 6.88 -6.58 1.71
N GLY A 314 6.29 -7.34 2.62
CA GLY A 314 6.47 -7.17 4.06
C GLY A 314 7.93 -7.34 4.51
N ILE A 315 8.67 -8.29 3.94
CA ILE A 315 10.10 -8.52 4.22
C ILE A 315 10.96 -7.40 3.63
N ALA A 316 10.66 -6.91 2.43
CA ALA A 316 11.41 -5.83 1.79
C ALA A 316 11.40 -4.55 2.64
N HIS A 317 10.37 -4.33 3.44
CA HIS A 317 10.30 -3.23 4.39
C HIS A 317 11.37 -3.27 5.49
N GLN A 318 12.06 -4.40 5.70
CA GLN A 318 13.21 -4.43 6.62
C GLN A 318 14.41 -3.61 6.08
N TRP A 319 14.46 -3.39 4.75
CA TRP A 319 15.37 -2.43 4.10
C TRP A 319 14.69 -1.07 3.92
N TRP A 320 13.48 -1.04 3.37
CA TRP A 320 12.76 0.16 2.93
C TRP A 320 11.68 0.55 3.94
N GLY A 321 11.88 1.63 4.66
CA GLY A 321 11.07 2.03 5.81
C GLY A 321 11.75 1.74 7.15
N VAL A 322 12.29 0.54 7.38
CA VAL A 322 12.99 0.20 8.62
C VAL A 322 14.45 0.63 8.56
N SER A 323 15.26 0.12 7.64
CA SER A 323 16.69 0.45 7.55
C SER A 323 16.89 1.84 6.95
N VAL A 324 16.31 2.11 5.79
CA VAL A 324 16.26 3.43 5.16
C VAL A 324 14.85 3.97 5.32
N SER A 325 14.67 5.08 6.03
CA SER A 325 13.36 5.69 6.24
C SER A 325 13.19 6.99 5.43
N PRO A 326 11.96 7.39 5.07
CA PRO A 326 11.73 8.68 4.43
C PRO A 326 12.06 9.84 5.37
N ALA A 327 12.60 10.95 4.82
CA ALA A 327 12.87 12.16 5.59
C ALA A 327 11.62 13.03 5.77
N SER A 328 10.66 12.90 4.86
CA SER A 328 9.38 13.63 4.87
C SER A 328 8.26 12.77 4.29
N LYS A 329 7.01 13.25 4.37
CA LYS A 329 5.87 12.59 3.72
C LYS A 329 6.00 12.58 2.19
N ASP A 330 6.64 13.56 1.60
CA ASP A 330 6.88 13.63 0.15
C ASP A 330 7.95 12.62 -0.30
N ASP A 331 8.77 12.12 0.63
CA ASP A 331 9.77 11.08 0.38
C ASP A 331 9.26 9.66 0.68
N TRP A 332 7.99 9.50 1.07
CA TRP A 332 7.44 8.21 1.55
C TRP A 332 7.53 7.09 0.52
N TRP A 333 7.55 7.40 -0.75
CA TRP A 333 7.75 6.44 -1.82
C TRP A 333 9.08 5.69 -1.75
N LEU A 334 10.11 6.25 -1.04
CA LEU A 334 11.38 5.57 -0.75
C LEU A 334 11.19 4.38 0.23
N SER A 335 10.05 4.29 0.90
CA SER A 335 9.63 3.13 1.69
C SER A 335 8.72 2.22 0.87
N ASP A 336 7.49 2.63 0.64
CA ASP A 336 6.43 1.78 0.12
C ASP A 336 6.63 1.44 -1.36
N GLY A 337 7.09 2.40 -2.18
CA GLY A 337 7.40 2.18 -3.59
C GLY A 337 8.61 1.25 -3.78
N PHE A 338 9.61 1.37 -2.92
CA PHE A 338 10.80 0.52 -2.92
C PHE A 338 10.47 -0.91 -2.49
N ALA A 339 9.65 -1.09 -1.45
CA ALA A 339 9.19 -2.41 -1.03
C ALA A 339 8.35 -3.07 -2.12
N ARG A 340 7.41 -2.35 -2.70
CA ARG A 340 6.55 -2.81 -3.79
C ARG A 340 7.33 -3.25 -5.04
N TYR A 341 8.37 -2.49 -5.41
CA TYR A 341 9.21 -2.89 -6.53
C TYR A 341 10.15 -4.05 -6.18
N SER A 342 10.60 -4.14 -4.94
CA SER A 342 11.37 -5.29 -4.44
C SER A 342 10.55 -6.58 -4.50
N GLU A 343 9.25 -6.53 -4.14
CA GLU A 343 8.31 -7.64 -4.36
C GLU A 343 8.28 -8.04 -5.84
N ALA A 344 8.13 -7.07 -6.76
CA ALA A 344 8.09 -7.34 -8.19
C ALA A 344 9.41 -7.97 -8.71
N MET A 345 10.57 -7.54 -8.19
CA MET A 345 11.87 -8.15 -8.49
C MET A 345 11.95 -9.60 -7.97
N TYR A 346 11.40 -9.88 -6.78
CA TYR A 346 11.33 -11.26 -6.28
C TYR A 346 10.38 -12.13 -7.13
N VAL A 347 9.24 -11.58 -7.54
CA VAL A 347 8.31 -12.26 -8.47
C VAL A 347 9.01 -12.60 -9.78
N GLU A 348 9.83 -11.71 -10.33
CA GLU A 348 10.67 -11.99 -11.50
C GLU A 348 11.63 -13.16 -11.26
N ASN A 349 12.28 -13.19 -10.10
CA ASN A 349 13.17 -14.29 -9.72
C ASN A 349 12.42 -15.63 -9.58
N ALA A 350 11.22 -15.63 -9.03
CA ALA A 350 10.45 -16.84 -8.73
C ALA A 350 9.63 -17.35 -9.93
N ALA A 351 9.08 -16.45 -10.75
CA ALA A 351 8.14 -16.76 -11.84
C ALA A 351 8.60 -16.27 -13.23
N GLY A 352 9.80 -15.69 -13.31
CA GLY A 352 10.37 -15.20 -14.57
C GLY A 352 9.72 -13.93 -15.10
N ALA A 353 10.00 -13.60 -16.36
CA ALA A 353 9.53 -12.38 -17.00
C ALA A 353 7.99 -12.23 -17.03
N ALA A 354 7.25 -13.34 -17.14
CA ALA A 354 5.78 -13.30 -17.12
C ALA A 354 5.24 -12.85 -15.75
N GLY A 355 5.89 -13.27 -14.65
CA GLY A 355 5.53 -12.81 -13.31
C GLY A 355 5.79 -11.31 -13.14
N LEU A 356 6.94 -10.82 -13.62
CA LEU A 356 7.23 -9.39 -13.60
C LEU A 356 6.21 -8.60 -14.43
N GLU A 357 5.85 -9.08 -15.62
CA GLU A 357 4.86 -8.42 -16.48
C GLU A 357 3.52 -8.25 -15.77
N GLU A 358 3.05 -9.29 -15.06
CA GLU A 358 1.83 -9.22 -14.26
C GLU A 358 1.95 -8.19 -13.12
N ALA A 359 3.06 -8.23 -12.36
CA ALA A 359 3.29 -7.29 -11.27
C ALA A 359 3.36 -5.83 -11.77
N VAL A 360 4.00 -5.59 -12.91
CA VAL A 360 4.08 -4.26 -13.55
C VAL A 360 2.72 -3.78 -14.02
N LYS A 361 1.89 -4.66 -14.59
CA LYS A 361 0.51 -4.32 -14.97
C LYS A 361 -0.33 -3.92 -13.75
N ASP A 362 -0.23 -4.68 -12.65
CA ASP A 362 -0.92 -4.33 -11.39
C ASP A 362 -0.47 -2.96 -10.88
N MET A 363 0.86 -2.71 -10.81
CA MET A 363 1.40 -1.42 -10.39
C MET A 363 0.97 -0.28 -11.32
N SER A 364 0.90 -0.50 -12.63
CA SER A 364 0.46 0.52 -13.60
C SER A 364 -0.99 0.94 -13.36
N VAL A 365 -1.85 -0.03 -13.05
CA VAL A 365 -3.26 0.23 -12.70
C VAL A 365 -3.36 1.01 -11.40
N GLY A 366 -2.67 0.56 -10.34
CA GLY A 366 -2.62 1.25 -9.06
C GLY A 366 -2.09 2.68 -9.21
N ALA A 367 -0.96 2.86 -9.89
CA ALA A 367 -0.32 4.15 -10.10
C ALA A 367 -1.23 5.20 -10.76
N LEU A 368 -2.11 4.79 -11.69
CA LEU A 368 -2.98 5.71 -12.43
C LEU A 368 -4.42 5.75 -11.90
N ALA A 369 -4.76 4.91 -10.93
CA ALA A 369 -6.11 4.92 -10.34
C ALA A 369 -6.41 6.24 -9.62
N TYR A 370 -5.43 6.80 -8.91
CA TYR A 370 -5.59 8.00 -8.11
C TYR A 370 -4.47 9.03 -8.33
N ASP A 371 -3.92 9.12 -9.53
CA ASP A 371 -2.84 10.06 -9.88
C ASP A 371 -3.37 11.50 -9.98
N THR A 372 -3.82 12.05 -8.85
CA THR A 372 -4.49 13.35 -8.75
C THR A 372 -3.56 14.49 -8.35
N VAL A 373 -2.44 14.17 -7.71
CA VAL A 373 -1.41 15.14 -7.31
C VAL A 373 -0.03 14.59 -7.66
N PRO A 374 0.99 15.45 -7.87
CA PRO A 374 2.36 15.00 -8.03
C PRO A 374 2.85 14.21 -6.81
N LEU A 375 3.67 13.17 -7.03
CA LEU A 375 4.21 12.36 -5.94
C LEU A 375 5.07 13.19 -5.00
N SER A 376 5.80 14.19 -5.50
CA SER A 376 6.54 15.18 -4.70
C SER A 376 5.65 16.07 -3.81
N SER A 377 4.35 15.90 -3.86
CA SER A 377 3.35 16.58 -3.05
C SER A 377 2.45 15.60 -2.29
N ALA A 378 2.90 14.38 -2.05
CA ALA A 378 2.15 13.33 -1.35
C ALA A 378 1.73 13.76 0.08
N SER A 379 2.51 14.67 0.70
CA SER A 379 2.17 15.26 2.01
C SER A 379 0.81 15.96 2.08
N LYS A 380 0.21 16.29 0.94
CA LYS A 380 -1.15 16.87 0.85
C LYS A 380 -2.26 15.84 1.07
N LEU A 381 -1.93 14.57 1.02
CA LEU A 381 -2.86 13.44 1.19
C LEU A 381 -2.74 12.87 2.60
N ASP A 382 -3.81 12.23 3.07
CA ASP A 382 -3.76 11.48 4.32
C ASP A 382 -2.98 10.18 4.14
N VAL A 383 -2.07 9.91 5.09
CA VAL A 383 -1.23 8.73 5.10
C VAL A 383 -2.05 7.46 5.08
N PHE A 384 -2.47 6.63 4.72
CA PHE A 384 -3.40 5.50 4.67
C PHE A 384 -4.61 5.72 3.77
N SER A 385 -4.77 6.91 3.14
CA SER A 385 -5.79 7.06 2.11
C SER A 385 -5.44 6.21 0.88
N THR A 386 -6.45 5.78 0.14
CA THR A 386 -6.25 5.01 -1.09
C THR A 386 -5.43 5.79 -2.13
N GLU A 387 -5.62 7.11 -2.16
CA GLU A 387 -4.89 8.05 -3.02
C GLU A 387 -3.40 8.11 -2.65
N PHE A 388 -3.08 8.22 -1.36
CA PHE A 388 -1.71 8.22 -0.88
C PHE A 388 -1.02 6.90 -1.20
N GLN A 389 -1.67 5.78 -0.89
CA GLN A 389 -1.12 4.44 -1.14
C GLN A 389 -0.89 4.19 -2.65
N SER A 390 -1.86 4.55 -3.50
CA SER A 390 -1.72 4.48 -4.95
C SER A 390 -0.46 5.22 -5.43
N LEU A 391 -0.23 6.40 -4.87
CA LEU A 391 0.84 7.29 -5.28
C LEU A 391 2.21 6.80 -4.78
N VAL A 392 2.35 6.56 -3.47
CA VAL A 392 3.66 6.23 -2.89
C VAL A 392 4.08 4.79 -3.17
N THR A 393 3.12 3.86 -3.22
CA THR A 393 3.37 2.42 -3.42
C THR A 393 3.47 2.09 -4.91
N ASP A 394 2.38 2.21 -5.66
CA ASP A 394 2.33 1.72 -7.04
C ASP A 394 3.04 2.66 -8.03
N LYS A 395 2.80 3.99 -7.95
CA LYS A 395 3.53 4.93 -8.82
C LYS A 395 5.01 4.98 -8.44
N GLY A 396 5.34 4.95 -7.14
CA GLY A 396 6.71 4.81 -6.65
C GLY A 396 7.40 3.56 -7.20
N GLY A 397 6.73 2.41 -7.17
CA GLY A 397 7.23 1.16 -7.75
C GLY A 397 7.43 1.25 -9.27
N MET A 398 6.50 1.88 -10.00
CA MET A 398 6.64 2.11 -11.44
C MET A 398 7.80 3.04 -11.79
N ILE A 399 8.08 4.05 -10.97
CA ILE A 399 9.25 4.93 -11.15
C ILE A 399 10.54 4.11 -11.05
N LEU A 400 10.65 3.20 -10.09
CA LEU A 400 11.81 2.30 -9.99
C LEU A 400 11.91 1.34 -11.17
N HIS A 401 10.78 0.79 -11.65
CA HIS A 401 10.76 -0.05 -12.84
C HIS A 401 11.29 0.69 -14.08
N MET A 402 10.82 1.92 -14.31
CA MET A 402 11.29 2.77 -15.40
C MET A 402 12.74 3.18 -15.21
N LEU A 403 13.18 3.46 -13.97
CA LEU A 403 14.58 3.80 -13.68
C LEU A 403 15.52 2.62 -13.97
N ARG A 404 15.13 1.38 -13.60
CA ARG A 404 15.87 0.16 -13.96
C ARG A 404 16.04 0.04 -15.47
N TRP A 405 15.00 0.37 -16.23
CA TRP A 405 15.03 0.41 -17.68
C TRP A 405 16.02 1.46 -18.23
N VAL A 406 16.03 2.67 -17.65
CA VAL A 406 16.90 3.77 -18.05
C VAL A 406 18.37 3.49 -17.71
N LEU A 407 18.64 2.98 -16.50
CA LEU A 407 19.99 2.71 -16.00
C LEU A 407 20.58 1.44 -16.61
N GLY A 408 19.74 0.45 -16.89
CA GLY A 408 20.12 -0.94 -17.11
C GLY A 408 20.36 -1.68 -15.79
N GLU A 409 20.29 -3.02 -15.86
CA GLU A 409 20.27 -3.93 -14.71
C GLU A 409 21.42 -3.71 -13.72
N ASP A 410 22.66 -3.74 -14.20
CA ASP A 410 23.85 -3.69 -13.34
C ASP A 410 23.96 -2.36 -12.57
N LYS A 411 23.68 -1.24 -13.27
CA LYS A 411 23.74 0.08 -12.64
C LYS A 411 22.59 0.31 -11.67
N PHE A 412 21.41 -0.20 -11.98
CA PHE A 412 20.26 -0.14 -11.09
C PHE A 412 20.53 -0.91 -9.81
N ASN A 413 20.96 -2.18 -9.90
CA ASN A 413 21.26 -3.01 -8.74
C ASN A 413 22.38 -2.40 -7.88
N LYS A 414 23.40 -1.81 -8.53
CA LYS A 414 24.45 -1.08 -7.82
C LYS A 414 23.88 0.14 -7.09
N THR A 415 22.99 0.89 -7.71
CA THR A 415 22.35 2.08 -7.11
C THR A 415 21.53 1.69 -5.87
N MET A 416 20.70 0.67 -5.98
CA MET A 416 19.89 0.18 -4.86
C MET A 416 20.76 -0.27 -3.68
N ARG A 417 21.84 -1.02 -3.95
CA ARG A 417 22.78 -1.47 -2.92
C ARG A 417 23.54 -0.32 -2.26
N GLU A 418 24.05 0.63 -3.05
CA GLU A 418 24.76 1.81 -2.50
C GLU A 418 23.82 2.65 -1.64
N PHE A 419 22.57 2.86 -2.08
CA PHE A 419 21.58 3.62 -1.33
C PHE A 419 21.23 2.92 0.00
N ALA A 420 20.91 1.62 -0.01
CA ALA A 420 20.64 0.84 1.19
C ALA A 420 21.80 0.91 2.19
N GLY A 421 23.05 0.78 1.73
CA GLY A 421 24.23 0.82 2.57
C GLY A 421 24.55 2.21 3.14
N GLN A 422 24.46 3.26 2.32
CA GLN A 422 24.81 4.63 2.72
C GLN A 422 23.80 5.23 3.71
N TYR A 423 22.52 4.87 3.56
CA TYR A 423 21.43 5.37 4.40
C TYR A 423 20.94 4.36 5.43
N ALA A 424 21.66 3.28 5.67
CA ALA A 424 21.35 2.32 6.74
C ALA A 424 21.23 3.02 8.09
N GLY A 425 20.07 2.90 8.75
CA GLY A 425 19.76 3.54 10.03
C GLY A 425 19.51 5.05 9.96
N LYS A 426 19.25 5.59 8.76
CA LYS A 426 19.05 7.03 8.52
C LYS A 426 17.76 7.31 7.77
N ALA A 427 17.30 8.55 7.89
CA ALA A 427 16.30 9.10 6.98
C ALA A 427 16.98 9.59 5.68
N ALA A 428 16.29 9.44 4.55
CA ALA A 428 16.75 9.84 3.22
C ALA A 428 15.69 10.67 2.50
N THR A 429 16.15 11.57 1.66
CA THR A 429 15.31 12.34 0.73
C THR A 429 15.34 11.74 -0.67
N THR A 430 14.39 12.11 -1.48
CA THR A 430 14.37 11.80 -2.92
C THR A 430 15.65 12.28 -3.64
N ASP A 431 16.17 13.44 -3.25
CA ASP A 431 17.41 13.98 -3.81
C ASP A 431 18.63 13.12 -3.47
N ASP A 432 18.71 12.59 -2.24
CA ASP A 432 19.76 11.66 -1.83
C ASP A 432 19.80 10.41 -2.73
N PHE A 433 18.64 9.85 -3.05
CA PHE A 433 18.54 8.73 -3.96
C PHE A 433 18.92 9.11 -5.40
N ARG A 434 18.42 10.26 -5.87
CA ARG A 434 18.74 10.76 -7.21
C ARG A 434 20.23 10.94 -7.40
N GLU A 435 20.94 11.53 -6.45
CA GLU A 435 22.39 11.75 -6.54
C GLU A 435 23.17 10.45 -6.70
N ILE A 436 22.79 9.38 -6.00
CA ILE A 436 23.42 8.06 -6.16
C ILE A 436 23.09 7.47 -7.53
N ALA A 437 21.85 7.61 -8.00
CA ALA A 437 21.44 7.14 -9.33
C ALA A 437 22.19 7.86 -10.44
N GLU A 438 22.31 9.18 -10.38
CA GLU A 438 23.06 10.03 -11.33
C GLU A 438 24.55 9.66 -11.37
N LYS A 439 25.18 9.47 -10.20
CA LYS A 439 26.57 9.00 -10.06
C LYS A 439 26.78 7.68 -10.79
N ASN A 440 25.89 6.71 -10.61
CA ASN A 440 26.02 5.37 -11.22
C ASN A 440 25.63 5.38 -12.71
N PHE A 441 24.69 6.21 -13.10
CA PHE A 441 24.31 6.40 -14.51
C PHE A 441 25.43 7.08 -15.31
N GLY A 442 26.09 8.08 -14.72
CA GLY A 442 27.16 8.87 -15.31
C GLY A 442 26.66 10.16 -15.99
N SER A 443 25.41 10.55 -15.76
CA SER A 443 24.82 11.82 -16.21
C SER A 443 23.62 12.20 -15.36
N GLN A 444 23.13 13.45 -15.50
CA GLN A 444 21.98 13.93 -14.77
C GLN A 444 20.68 13.19 -15.14
N LEU A 445 19.84 12.92 -14.15
CA LEU A 445 18.53 12.30 -14.28
C LEU A 445 17.39 13.25 -13.87
N THR A 446 17.68 14.54 -13.69
CA THR A 446 16.66 15.54 -13.34
C THR A 446 15.47 15.48 -14.29
N TRP A 447 15.70 15.30 -15.61
CA TRP A 447 14.64 15.13 -16.61
C TRP A 447 13.72 13.93 -16.32
N PHE A 448 14.27 12.85 -15.77
CA PHE A 448 13.50 11.65 -15.42
C PHE A 448 12.69 11.87 -14.15
N PHE A 449 13.34 12.34 -13.08
CA PHE A 449 12.67 12.51 -11.79
C PHE A 449 11.60 13.62 -11.86
N SER A 450 11.88 14.77 -12.51
CA SER A 450 10.89 15.84 -12.61
C SER A 450 9.63 15.42 -13.35
N GLN A 451 9.73 14.67 -14.45
CA GLN A 451 8.52 14.27 -15.18
C GLN A 451 7.67 13.27 -14.40
N TRP A 452 8.26 12.40 -13.56
CA TRP A 452 7.53 11.35 -12.88
C TRP A 452 7.15 11.69 -11.43
N LEU A 453 7.93 12.53 -10.77
CA LEU A 453 7.67 12.96 -9.40
C LEU A 453 6.87 14.25 -9.32
N ASP A 454 7.19 15.26 -10.19
CA ASP A 454 6.61 16.60 -10.11
C ASP A 454 5.38 16.78 -11.01
N SER A 455 4.98 15.73 -11.74
CA SER A 455 3.84 15.76 -12.66
C SER A 455 2.87 14.61 -12.40
N THR A 456 1.65 14.76 -12.91
CA THR A 456 0.61 13.73 -12.94
C THR A 456 0.40 13.26 -14.37
N GLY A 457 -0.25 12.10 -14.52
CA GLY A 457 -0.55 11.51 -15.82
C GLY A 457 0.56 10.62 -16.37
N ALA A 458 0.24 9.92 -17.43
CA ALA A 458 1.14 9.06 -18.18
C ALA A 458 0.78 9.12 -19.67
N PRO A 459 1.73 8.93 -20.59
CA PRO A 459 1.48 9.05 -22.02
C PRO A 459 0.56 7.95 -22.56
N GLU A 460 -0.19 8.27 -23.61
CA GLU A 460 -0.85 7.31 -24.47
C GLU A 460 -0.16 7.29 -25.82
N PHE A 461 0.65 6.25 -26.09
CA PHE A 461 1.42 6.17 -27.33
C PHE A 461 0.55 5.84 -28.55
N LYS A 462 0.71 6.60 -29.60
CA LYS A 462 0.14 6.34 -30.92
C LYS A 462 1.26 6.32 -31.95
N VAL A 463 1.32 5.31 -32.80
CA VAL A 463 2.35 5.17 -33.83
C VAL A 463 1.73 5.23 -35.22
N LYS A 464 2.34 6.05 -36.09
CA LYS A 464 2.06 6.06 -37.54
C LYS A 464 3.35 5.80 -38.28
N TYR A 465 3.34 4.96 -39.29
CA TYR A 465 4.55 4.65 -40.03
C TYR A 465 4.29 4.28 -41.49
N THR A 466 5.31 4.44 -42.31
CA THR A 466 5.38 4.02 -43.71
C THR A 466 6.61 3.16 -43.91
N THR A 467 6.47 2.09 -44.69
CA THR A 467 7.57 1.15 -44.98
C THR A 467 8.03 1.34 -46.43
N TYR A 468 9.32 1.44 -46.58
CA TYR A 468 9.99 1.54 -47.89
C TYR A 468 10.89 0.30 -48.09
N ARG A 469 10.87 -0.27 -49.30
CA ARG A 469 11.83 -1.31 -49.67
C ARG A 469 13.15 -0.65 -50.03
N LEU A 470 14.24 -1.07 -49.42
CA LEU A 470 15.58 -0.60 -49.79
C LEU A 470 16.01 -1.35 -51.06
N GLY A 471 16.31 -0.60 -52.12
CA GLY A 471 16.89 -1.16 -53.35
C GLY A 471 18.34 -1.58 -53.10
N GLY A 472 18.57 -2.85 -52.84
CA GLY A 472 19.91 -3.46 -52.81
C GLY A 472 19.94 -4.66 -53.75
N THR A 473 20.94 -4.75 -54.58
CA THR A 473 21.29 -5.97 -55.34
C THR A 473 21.50 -7.08 -54.33
N ALA A 474 20.77 -8.21 -54.49
CA ALA A 474 20.96 -9.40 -53.71
C ALA A 474 22.46 -9.68 -53.56
N ALA A 475 22.96 -9.81 -52.35
CA ALA A 475 24.35 -10.11 -52.05
C ALA A 475 24.74 -11.35 -52.82
N GLN A 476 25.76 -11.22 -53.67
CA GLN A 476 26.31 -12.31 -54.48
C GLN A 476 27.15 -13.31 -53.68
N ASN A 477 27.26 -13.11 -52.34
CA ASN A 477 28.07 -14.00 -51.48
C ASN A 477 27.25 -14.46 -50.27
N PRO A 478 27.11 -15.80 -50.02
CA PRO A 478 26.34 -16.33 -48.88
C PRO A 478 26.98 -16.07 -47.50
N LYS A 479 28.14 -15.39 -47.46
CA LYS A 479 28.89 -15.07 -46.22
C LYS A 479 28.74 -13.62 -45.75
N ASP A 480 28.11 -12.76 -46.56
CA ASP A 480 27.86 -11.38 -46.14
C ASP A 480 26.58 -11.32 -45.30
N GLU A 481 26.65 -10.76 -44.09
CA GLU A 481 25.49 -10.43 -43.30
C GLU A 481 24.50 -9.66 -44.17
N LYS A 482 23.26 -10.18 -44.27
CA LYS A 482 22.24 -9.58 -45.13
C LYS A 482 22.03 -8.12 -44.74
N ALA A 483 22.26 -7.21 -45.67
CA ALA A 483 21.92 -5.81 -45.47
C ALA A 483 20.40 -5.67 -45.21
N PRO A 484 19.97 -4.69 -44.39
CA PRO A 484 18.52 -4.44 -44.12
C PRO A 484 17.77 -4.29 -45.45
N GLY A 485 16.62 -4.97 -45.55
CA GLY A 485 15.80 -4.96 -46.76
C GLY A 485 14.73 -3.87 -46.80
N PHE A 486 14.42 -3.28 -45.64
CA PHE A 486 13.36 -2.31 -45.50
C PHE A 486 13.76 -1.17 -44.58
N ARG A 487 13.25 0.02 -44.86
CA ARG A 487 13.31 1.20 -44.01
C ARG A 487 11.89 1.55 -43.58
N VAL A 488 11.71 1.78 -42.30
CA VAL A 488 10.48 2.29 -41.69
C VAL A 488 10.72 3.71 -41.25
N THR A 489 9.92 4.63 -41.73
CA THR A 489 9.88 6.00 -41.27
C THR A 489 8.54 6.24 -40.61
N GLY A 490 8.51 6.75 -39.42
CA GLY A 490 7.28 6.95 -38.66
C GLY A 490 7.40 8.02 -37.60
N GLU A 491 6.34 8.17 -36.86
CA GLU A 491 6.22 9.09 -35.75
C GLU A 491 5.49 8.40 -34.59
N ILE A 492 6.01 8.57 -33.39
CA ILE A 492 5.29 8.26 -32.14
C ILE A 492 4.75 9.57 -31.59
N SER A 493 3.44 9.64 -31.40
CA SER A 493 2.77 10.77 -30.77
C SER A 493 2.19 10.37 -29.42
N GLN A 494 2.18 11.33 -28.48
CA GLN A 494 1.60 11.26 -27.15
C GLN A 494 1.22 12.67 -26.68
N ASP A 495 0.60 12.84 -25.52
CA ASP A 495 -0.09 14.07 -25.10
C ASP A 495 0.64 14.89 -24.02
N LEU A 496 1.83 14.47 -23.56
CA LEU A 496 2.60 15.15 -22.51
C LEU A 496 3.76 15.96 -23.14
N ASP A 497 3.75 17.29 -22.98
CA ASP A 497 4.72 18.19 -23.59
C ASP A 497 6.17 17.97 -23.12
N LEU A 498 6.35 17.64 -21.84
CA LEU A 498 7.68 17.49 -21.21
C LEU A 498 8.16 16.03 -21.19
N PHE A 499 7.43 15.12 -21.86
CA PHE A 499 7.78 13.70 -21.85
C PHE A 499 9.11 13.43 -22.53
N ARG A 500 9.92 12.57 -21.88
CA ARG A 500 11.16 12.04 -22.44
C ARG A 500 11.46 10.66 -21.89
N MET A 501 11.48 9.63 -22.76
CA MET A 501 11.88 8.26 -22.38
C MET A 501 12.46 7.50 -23.58
N PRO A 502 13.42 6.59 -23.35
CA PRO A 502 13.74 5.55 -24.30
C PRO A 502 12.60 4.55 -24.37
N VAL A 503 12.07 4.28 -25.56
CA VAL A 503 10.92 3.39 -25.78
C VAL A 503 11.29 2.31 -26.78
N ASP A 504 10.96 1.05 -26.46
CA ASP A 504 11.20 -0.06 -27.37
C ASP A 504 10.07 -0.20 -28.40
N LEU A 505 10.48 -0.50 -29.63
CA LEU A 505 9.61 -0.87 -30.73
C LEU A 505 9.82 -2.36 -31.06
N ARG A 506 8.78 -3.16 -30.98
CA ARG A 506 8.79 -4.52 -31.49
C ARG A 506 8.19 -4.51 -32.88
N ILE A 507 8.96 -4.98 -33.85
CA ILE A 507 8.58 -5.03 -35.26
C ILE A 507 8.40 -6.49 -35.66
N ASP A 508 7.16 -6.91 -35.84
CA ASP A 508 6.83 -8.19 -36.42
C ASP A 508 7.06 -8.12 -37.94
N THR A 509 7.91 -8.98 -38.46
CA THR A 509 8.25 -8.99 -39.89
C THR A 509 7.85 -10.32 -40.53
N ASP A 510 7.93 -10.41 -41.87
CA ASP A 510 7.76 -11.68 -42.60
C ASP A 510 8.79 -12.74 -42.19
N GLY A 511 9.86 -12.35 -41.51
CA GLY A 511 10.91 -13.21 -41.00
C GLY A 511 10.86 -13.31 -39.47
N LYS A 512 11.91 -12.82 -38.83
CA LYS A 512 12.02 -12.77 -37.38
C LYS A 512 11.46 -11.44 -36.83
N THR A 513 10.91 -11.47 -35.62
CA THR A 513 10.60 -10.26 -34.85
C THR A 513 11.91 -9.51 -34.56
N GLU A 514 11.92 -8.21 -34.78
CA GLU A 514 13.05 -7.33 -34.51
C GLU A 514 12.66 -6.29 -33.45
N ASN A 515 13.58 -6.01 -32.53
CA ASN A 515 13.42 -4.98 -31.51
C ASN A 515 14.33 -3.80 -31.81
N LYS A 516 13.81 -2.59 -31.72
CA LYS A 516 14.53 -1.32 -31.89
C LYS A 516 14.18 -0.41 -30.74
N ARG A 517 15.10 0.48 -30.38
CA ARG A 517 14.88 1.50 -29.35
C ARG A 517 14.91 2.87 -29.98
N VAL A 518 13.96 3.71 -29.58
CA VAL A 518 13.85 5.10 -30.03
C VAL A 518 13.71 6.01 -28.81
N GLU A 519 14.24 7.22 -28.90
CA GLU A 519 14.02 8.25 -27.88
C GLU A 519 12.71 8.97 -28.23
N VAL A 520 11.74 8.95 -27.32
CA VAL A 520 10.49 9.71 -27.45
C VAL A 520 10.63 10.97 -26.63
N VAL A 521 10.51 12.14 -27.27
CA VAL A 521 10.67 13.46 -26.67
C VAL A 521 9.51 14.36 -27.08
N GLY A 522 8.81 14.92 -26.11
CA GLY A 522 7.65 15.78 -26.35
C GLY A 522 6.49 15.05 -27.02
N THR A 523 5.56 15.80 -27.59
CA THR A 523 4.29 15.27 -28.10
C THR A 523 4.42 14.48 -29.40
N ASN A 524 5.46 14.70 -30.20
CA ASN A 524 5.68 14.06 -31.49
C ASN A 524 7.16 13.74 -31.70
N SER A 525 7.48 12.47 -31.89
CA SER A 525 8.85 11.98 -32.04
C SER A 525 8.99 11.20 -33.33
N PRO A 526 9.62 11.77 -34.37
CA PRO A 526 9.89 11.07 -35.63
C PRO A 526 10.96 10.01 -35.40
N PHE A 527 10.81 8.86 -36.06
CA PHE A 527 11.83 7.82 -36.08
C PHE A 527 12.09 7.26 -37.47
N THR A 528 13.30 6.80 -37.68
CA THR A 528 13.68 6.03 -38.88
C THR A 528 14.48 4.84 -38.43
N ILE A 529 14.02 3.64 -38.76
CA ILE A 529 14.63 2.35 -38.42
C ILE A 529 14.77 1.49 -39.68
N GLU A 530 15.69 0.58 -39.67
CA GLU A 530 15.88 -0.40 -40.73
C GLU A 530 15.63 -1.81 -40.22
N THR A 531 14.98 -2.64 -41.03
CA THR A 531 14.64 -4.03 -40.71
C THR A 531 15.08 -4.96 -41.83
N PHE A 532 15.41 -6.19 -41.45
CA PHE A 532 15.77 -7.23 -42.44
C PHE A 532 14.53 -7.80 -43.13
N GLY A 533 13.48 -8.09 -42.35
CA GLY A 533 12.20 -8.58 -42.86
C GLY A 533 11.23 -7.43 -43.18
N ARG A 534 10.23 -7.73 -44.03
CA ARG A 534 9.16 -6.77 -44.31
C ARG A 534 8.30 -6.57 -43.07
N PRO A 535 8.19 -5.34 -42.52
CA PRO A 535 7.37 -5.04 -41.36
C PRO A 535 5.88 -5.34 -41.62
N ARG A 536 5.24 -6.02 -40.69
CA ARG A 536 3.81 -6.34 -40.66
C ARG A 536 3.09 -5.53 -39.60
N ARG A 537 3.71 -5.41 -38.42
CA ARG A 537 3.16 -4.70 -37.28
C ARG A 537 4.30 -4.07 -36.48
N ILE A 538 4.05 -2.87 -35.93
CA ILE A 538 4.94 -2.23 -34.96
C ILE A 538 4.14 -2.04 -33.67
N SER A 539 4.67 -2.57 -32.59
CA SER A 539 4.15 -2.40 -31.23
C SER A 539 5.10 -1.48 -30.45
N VAL A 540 4.54 -0.49 -29.79
CA VAL A 540 5.28 0.48 -28.95
C VAL A 540 5.24 -0.03 -27.50
N ASP A 541 6.38 -0.07 -26.85
CA ASP A 541 6.56 -0.51 -25.46
C ASP A 541 5.87 -1.86 -25.14
N PRO A 542 6.17 -2.93 -25.88
CA PRO A 542 5.46 -4.21 -25.76
C PRO A 542 5.71 -4.92 -24.43
N ASP A 543 6.79 -4.57 -23.73
CA ASP A 543 7.20 -5.18 -22.46
C ASP A 543 6.83 -4.30 -21.26
N HIS A 544 6.00 -3.27 -21.46
CA HIS A 544 5.51 -2.37 -20.42
C HIS A 544 6.63 -1.73 -19.57
N ARG A 545 7.72 -1.29 -20.24
CA ARG A 545 8.85 -0.63 -19.58
C ARG A 545 8.54 0.79 -19.11
N VAL A 546 7.51 1.40 -19.69
CA VAL A 546 7.08 2.77 -19.40
C VAL A 546 5.66 2.73 -18.82
N LEU A 547 5.42 3.51 -17.78
CA LEU A 547 4.05 3.73 -17.30
C LEU A 547 3.25 4.44 -18.40
N THR A 548 2.19 3.80 -18.88
CA THR A 548 1.34 4.30 -19.98
C THR A 548 -0.13 4.28 -19.60
N ASN A 549 -0.86 5.30 -20.06
CA ASN A 549 -2.29 5.43 -19.82
C ASN A 549 -3.10 4.74 -20.94
N SER A 550 -2.85 3.44 -21.15
CA SER A 550 -3.54 2.63 -22.17
C SER A 550 -5.01 2.42 -21.81
N SER A 551 -5.83 2.02 -22.83
CA SER A 551 -7.25 1.73 -22.61
C SER A 551 -7.47 0.61 -21.58
N ASP A 552 -6.59 -0.40 -21.55
CA ASP A 552 -6.65 -1.48 -20.54
C ASP A 552 -6.38 -0.95 -19.13
N VAL A 553 -5.35 -0.13 -18.95
CA VAL A 553 -5.04 0.49 -17.65
C VAL A 553 -6.19 1.40 -17.19
N LYS A 554 -6.74 2.23 -18.08
CA LYS A 554 -7.92 3.08 -17.78
C LYS A 554 -9.12 2.27 -17.30
N LEU A 555 -9.40 1.17 -18.00
CA LEU A 555 -10.50 0.27 -17.65
C LEU A 555 -10.30 -0.33 -16.26
N ARG A 556 -9.14 -0.93 -16.00
CA ARG A 556 -8.82 -1.56 -14.71
C ARG A 556 -8.75 -0.54 -13.58
N ALA A 557 -8.21 0.67 -13.81
CA ALA A 557 -8.21 1.75 -12.84
C ALA A 557 -9.63 2.19 -12.46
N SER A 558 -10.56 2.26 -13.42
CA SER A 558 -11.97 2.53 -13.14
C SER A 558 -12.61 1.41 -12.30
N ILE A 559 -12.27 0.15 -12.58
CA ILE A 559 -12.73 -0.97 -11.77
C ILE A 559 -12.17 -0.89 -10.34
N LEU A 560 -10.89 -0.59 -10.19
CA LEU A 560 -10.25 -0.46 -8.86
C LEU A 560 -10.92 0.64 -8.02
N ARG A 561 -11.17 1.81 -8.60
CA ARG A 561 -11.91 2.90 -7.93
C ARG A 561 -13.32 2.48 -7.55
N GLY A 562 -14.03 1.81 -8.47
CA GLY A 562 -15.37 1.29 -8.20
C GLY A 562 -15.40 0.28 -7.05
N GLN A 563 -14.39 -0.58 -6.93
CA GLN A 563 -14.27 -1.54 -5.84
C GLN A 563 -14.00 -0.83 -4.49
N ALA A 564 -13.15 0.19 -4.46
CA ALA A 564 -12.91 0.98 -3.25
C ALA A 564 -14.20 1.68 -2.78
N LEU A 565 -14.96 2.30 -3.68
CA LEU A 565 -16.24 2.92 -3.38
C LEU A 565 -17.28 1.91 -2.89
N GLN A 566 -17.31 0.71 -3.50
CA GLN A 566 -18.18 -0.39 -3.05
C GLN A 566 -17.87 -0.83 -1.62
N GLN A 567 -16.59 -0.93 -1.25
CA GLN A 567 -16.15 -1.26 0.11
C GLN A 567 -16.53 -0.17 1.12
N GLN A 568 -16.50 1.09 0.72
CA GLN A 568 -16.97 2.23 1.50
C GLN A 568 -18.50 2.31 1.62
N GLY A 569 -19.23 1.46 0.87
CA GLY A 569 -20.71 1.44 0.85
C GLY A 569 -21.34 2.41 -0.14
N ASP A 570 -20.58 3.22 -0.87
CA ASP A 570 -21.10 4.08 -1.94
C ASP A 570 -21.35 3.30 -3.22
N LEU A 571 -22.45 2.55 -3.20
CA LEU A 571 -22.84 1.68 -4.31
C LEU A 571 -23.20 2.48 -5.60
N SER A 572 -23.63 3.74 -5.47
CA SER A 572 -23.97 4.58 -6.61
C SER A 572 -22.73 5.07 -7.35
N ALA A 573 -21.75 5.57 -6.60
CA ALA A 573 -20.49 5.99 -7.17
C ALA A 573 -19.70 4.79 -7.74
N ALA A 574 -19.76 3.61 -7.08
CA ALA A 574 -19.17 2.39 -7.59
C ALA A 574 -19.73 2.00 -8.96
N LEU A 575 -21.07 2.02 -9.15
CA LEU A 575 -21.70 1.77 -10.46
C LEU A 575 -21.24 2.77 -11.51
N THR A 576 -21.05 4.03 -11.14
CA THR A 576 -20.57 5.05 -12.08
C THR A 576 -19.16 4.72 -12.59
N GLU A 577 -18.25 4.30 -11.70
CA GLU A 577 -16.90 3.89 -12.09
C GLU A 577 -16.89 2.61 -12.94
N PHE A 578 -17.71 1.60 -12.60
CA PHE A 578 -17.83 0.38 -13.40
C PHE A 578 -18.42 0.64 -14.78
N ASN A 579 -19.36 1.59 -14.92
CA ASN A 579 -19.88 1.99 -16.22
C ASN A 579 -18.82 2.72 -17.08
N LYS A 580 -17.93 3.54 -16.47
CA LYS A 580 -16.77 4.10 -17.19
C LYS A 580 -15.86 3.00 -17.77
N ALA A 581 -15.71 1.88 -17.07
CA ALA A 581 -14.98 0.72 -17.59
C ALA A 581 -15.71 0.10 -18.81
N LEU A 582 -17.04 0.01 -18.79
CA LEU A 582 -17.83 -0.44 -19.94
C LEU A 582 -17.81 0.53 -21.13
N ASP A 583 -17.66 1.82 -20.90
CA ASP A 583 -17.48 2.79 -21.99
C ASP A 583 -16.18 2.55 -22.77
N LEU A 584 -15.14 2.04 -22.08
CA LEU A 584 -13.86 1.67 -22.71
C LEU A 584 -13.92 0.29 -23.39
N ASN A 585 -14.58 -0.69 -22.78
CA ASN A 585 -14.81 -2.03 -23.34
C ASN A 585 -16.19 -2.53 -22.93
N LYS A 586 -17.14 -2.44 -23.84
CA LYS A 586 -18.54 -2.86 -23.63
C LYS A 586 -18.69 -4.36 -23.31
N ASN A 587 -17.71 -5.17 -23.70
CA ASN A 587 -17.72 -6.62 -23.48
C ASN A 587 -16.89 -7.05 -22.28
N SER A 588 -16.43 -6.11 -21.41
CA SER A 588 -15.61 -6.46 -20.27
C SER A 588 -16.35 -7.37 -19.28
N SER A 589 -15.97 -8.64 -19.23
CA SER A 589 -16.49 -9.63 -18.27
C SER A 589 -16.29 -9.15 -16.82
N LEU A 590 -15.15 -8.55 -16.51
CA LEU A 590 -14.86 -8.05 -15.17
C LEU A 590 -15.77 -6.89 -14.78
N ALA A 591 -16.00 -5.93 -15.67
CA ALA A 591 -16.87 -4.78 -15.37
C ALA A 591 -18.33 -5.23 -15.15
N HIS A 592 -18.85 -6.11 -16.01
CA HIS A 592 -20.18 -6.68 -15.83
C HIS A 592 -20.30 -7.48 -14.52
N TYR A 593 -19.26 -8.25 -14.17
CA TYR A 593 -19.21 -8.99 -12.91
C TYR A 593 -19.32 -8.05 -11.70
N ARG A 594 -18.56 -6.95 -11.68
CA ARG A 594 -18.58 -5.95 -10.59
C ARG A 594 -19.91 -5.21 -10.49
N ILE A 595 -20.52 -4.86 -11.60
CA ILE A 595 -21.90 -4.30 -11.65
C ILE A 595 -22.90 -5.29 -11.06
N ALA A 596 -22.77 -6.57 -11.41
CA ALA A 596 -23.65 -7.62 -10.90
C ALA A 596 -23.51 -7.76 -9.36
N GLU A 597 -22.31 -7.67 -8.81
CA GLU A 597 -22.08 -7.68 -7.36
C GLU A 597 -22.78 -6.51 -6.67
N VAL A 598 -22.71 -5.30 -7.23
CA VAL A 598 -23.41 -4.13 -6.65
C VAL A 598 -24.93 -4.36 -6.64
N PHE A 599 -25.51 -4.83 -7.74
CA PHE A 599 -26.94 -5.15 -7.78
C PHE A 599 -27.33 -6.27 -6.81
N PHE A 600 -26.45 -7.25 -6.58
CA PHE A 600 -26.65 -8.29 -5.57
C PHE A 600 -26.70 -7.70 -4.15
N LEU A 601 -25.81 -6.78 -3.82
CA LEU A 601 -25.78 -6.08 -2.55
C LEU A 601 -27.06 -5.25 -2.34
N GLN A 602 -27.54 -4.57 -3.38
CA GLN A 602 -28.79 -3.82 -3.41
C GLN A 602 -30.05 -4.71 -3.37
N ARG A 603 -29.90 -6.05 -3.37
CA ARG A 603 -31.00 -7.03 -3.47
C ARG A 603 -31.79 -6.95 -4.80
N ASN A 604 -31.26 -6.29 -5.81
CA ASN A 604 -31.82 -6.26 -7.15
C ASN A 604 -31.38 -7.52 -7.92
N TYR A 605 -31.95 -8.66 -7.56
CA TYR A 605 -31.54 -9.97 -8.07
C TYR A 605 -31.75 -10.12 -9.58
N GLN A 606 -32.77 -9.46 -10.16
CA GLN A 606 -33.01 -9.52 -11.59
C GLN A 606 -31.89 -8.81 -12.38
N SER A 607 -31.55 -7.58 -12.00
CA SER A 607 -30.47 -6.83 -12.64
C SER A 607 -29.12 -7.51 -12.41
N SER A 608 -28.88 -8.04 -11.21
CA SER A 608 -27.69 -8.80 -10.89
C SER A 608 -27.54 -10.03 -11.79
N ALA A 609 -28.62 -10.85 -11.92
CA ALA A 609 -28.58 -12.03 -12.79
C ALA A 609 -28.33 -11.69 -14.26
N ASN A 610 -28.88 -10.59 -14.75
CA ASN A 610 -28.63 -10.14 -16.12
C ASN A 610 -27.15 -9.74 -16.29
N ALA A 611 -26.60 -8.94 -15.37
CA ALA A 611 -25.20 -8.51 -15.44
C ALA A 611 -24.22 -9.68 -15.32
N TYR A 612 -24.49 -10.71 -14.48
CA TYR A 612 -23.67 -11.92 -14.47
C TYR A 612 -23.72 -12.70 -15.78
N ARG A 613 -24.87 -12.73 -16.49
CA ARG A 613 -24.92 -13.33 -17.83
C ARG A 613 -24.09 -12.56 -18.84
N GLU A 614 -24.14 -11.22 -18.80
CA GLU A 614 -23.26 -10.39 -19.63
C GLU A 614 -21.76 -10.65 -19.30
N ALA A 615 -21.41 -10.86 -18.02
CA ALA A 615 -20.06 -11.23 -17.64
C ALA A 615 -19.61 -12.58 -18.22
N ILE A 616 -20.52 -13.58 -18.27
CA ILE A 616 -20.24 -14.90 -18.87
C ILE A 616 -20.05 -14.77 -20.40
N ASN A 617 -20.82 -13.90 -21.04
CA ASN A 617 -20.85 -13.73 -22.52
C ASN A 617 -19.85 -12.67 -23.02
N GLY A 618 -19.06 -12.06 -22.12
CA GLY A 618 -18.12 -11.00 -22.41
C GLY A 618 -16.80 -11.49 -23.04
N ASP A 619 -15.72 -10.77 -22.76
CA ASP A 619 -14.38 -11.07 -23.29
C ASP A 619 -13.70 -12.26 -22.59
N GLY A 620 -14.26 -12.77 -21.50
CA GLY A 620 -13.71 -13.87 -20.70
C GLY A 620 -12.48 -13.52 -19.88
N GLU A 621 -12.18 -12.23 -19.73
CA GLU A 621 -11.01 -11.77 -18.98
C GLU A 621 -11.42 -10.99 -17.69
N PRO A 622 -10.79 -11.33 -16.57
CA PRO A 622 -9.96 -12.53 -16.30
C PRO A 622 -10.81 -13.82 -16.26
N ARG A 623 -10.22 -14.96 -16.58
CA ARG A 623 -10.93 -16.25 -16.75
C ARG A 623 -11.86 -16.63 -15.61
N TRP A 624 -11.46 -16.31 -14.36
CA TRP A 624 -12.27 -16.64 -13.18
C TRP A 624 -13.65 -15.95 -13.15
N THR A 625 -13.89 -14.91 -13.96
CA THR A 625 -15.18 -14.21 -14.00
C THR A 625 -16.31 -15.13 -14.45
N GLU A 626 -16.03 -16.09 -15.34
CA GLU A 626 -17.04 -17.05 -15.77
C GLU A 626 -17.47 -17.97 -14.61
N VAL A 627 -16.53 -18.65 -13.95
CA VAL A 627 -16.85 -19.61 -12.89
C VAL A 627 -17.59 -18.93 -11.74
N TRP A 628 -17.13 -17.75 -11.33
CA TRP A 628 -17.77 -17.03 -10.24
C TRP A 628 -19.12 -16.43 -10.63
N SER A 629 -19.30 -15.95 -11.86
CA SER A 629 -20.61 -15.50 -12.34
C SER A 629 -21.65 -16.63 -12.31
N ARG A 630 -21.27 -17.84 -12.69
CA ARG A 630 -22.14 -19.02 -12.59
C ARG A 630 -22.50 -19.37 -11.16
N ILE A 631 -21.52 -19.31 -10.23
CA ILE A 631 -21.79 -19.54 -8.80
C ILE A 631 -22.74 -18.47 -8.26
N GLN A 632 -22.56 -17.22 -8.57
CA GLN A 632 -23.43 -16.14 -8.11
C GLN A 632 -24.83 -16.22 -8.70
N LEU A 633 -24.96 -16.60 -9.98
CA LEU A 633 -26.28 -16.92 -10.58
C LEU A 633 -26.98 -18.06 -9.83
N GLY A 634 -26.24 -19.11 -9.48
CA GLY A 634 -26.76 -20.19 -8.66
C GLY A 634 -27.28 -19.70 -7.30
N LYS A 635 -26.50 -18.85 -6.61
CA LYS A 635 -26.91 -18.22 -5.34
C LYS A 635 -28.19 -17.39 -5.49
N ILE A 636 -28.30 -16.60 -6.59
CA ILE A 636 -29.51 -15.82 -6.88
C ILE A 636 -30.71 -16.75 -7.09
N PHE A 637 -30.56 -17.85 -7.84
CA PHE A 637 -31.62 -18.80 -8.06
C PHE A 637 -32.06 -19.54 -6.78
N ASP A 638 -31.12 -19.85 -5.88
CA ASP A 638 -31.46 -20.41 -4.57
C ASP A 638 -32.28 -19.42 -3.73
N ILE A 639 -31.84 -18.13 -3.64
CA ILE A 639 -32.58 -17.08 -2.92
C ILE A 639 -34.00 -16.89 -3.46
N THR A 640 -34.16 -17.05 -4.78
CA THR A 640 -35.47 -16.85 -5.46
C THR A 640 -36.29 -18.13 -5.57
N GLY A 641 -35.91 -19.22 -4.89
CA GLY A 641 -36.64 -20.48 -4.84
C GLY A 641 -36.55 -21.35 -6.13
N GLN A 642 -35.58 -21.10 -6.98
CA GLN A 642 -35.38 -21.78 -8.25
C GLN A 642 -34.27 -22.83 -8.19
N ARG A 643 -34.38 -23.77 -7.25
CA ARG A 643 -33.32 -24.73 -6.89
C ARG A 643 -32.74 -25.51 -8.07
N GLU A 644 -33.58 -25.99 -8.98
CA GLU A 644 -33.12 -26.76 -10.15
C GLU A 644 -32.18 -25.92 -11.06
N ARG A 645 -32.55 -24.65 -11.27
CA ARG A 645 -31.71 -23.71 -12.02
C ARG A 645 -30.39 -23.42 -11.27
N ALA A 646 -30.44 -23.26 -9.96
CA ALA A 646 -29.26 -23.07 -9.13
C ALA A 646 -28.28 -24.24 -9.30
N VAL A 647 -28.78 -25.48 -9.15
CA VAL A 647 -27.94 -26.69 -9.31
C VAL A 647 -27.33 -26.78 -10.71
N ASN A 648 -28.07 -26.36 -11.74
CA ASN A 648 -27.52 -26.34 -13.08
C ASN A 648 -26.37 -25.36 -13.27
N GLU A 649 -26.48 -24.13 -12.71
CA GLU A 649 -25.38 -23.15 -12.75
C GLU A 649 -24.16 -23.65 -11.95
N TYR A 650 -24.32 -24.21 -10.78
CA TYR A 650 -23.21 -24.81 -10.03
C TYR A 650 -22.53 -25.94 -10.78
N ARG A 651 -23.29 -26.78 -11.50
CA ARG A 651 -22.73 -27.84 -12.35
C ARG A 651 -21.94 -27.27 -13.50
N GLN A 652 -22.43 -26.20 -14.14
CA GLN A 652 -21.70 -25.53 -15.22
C GLN A 652 -20.42 -24.85 -14.68
N ALA A 653 -20.46 -24.27 -13.47
CA ALA A 653 -19.28 -23.75 -12.79
C ALA A 653 -18.21 -24.84 -12.61
N LEU A 654 -18.59 -26.05 -12.18
CA LEU A 654 -17.64 -27.17 -12.07
C LEU A 654 -17.04 -27.61 -13.41
N GLN A 655 -17.77 -27.45 -14.52
CA GLN A 655 -17.30 -27.81 -15.87
C GLN A 655 -16.22 -26.85 -16.40
N THR A 656 -16.11 -25.63 -15.84
CA THR A 656 -15.03 -24.69 -16.22
C THR A 656 -13.66 -25.18 -15.85
N ASN A 657 -13.54 -26.06 -14.87
CA ASN A 657 -12.28 -26.52 -14.25
C ASN A 657 -11.40 -25.38 -13.72
N ASP A 658 -11.99 -24.22 -13.45
CA ASP A 658 -11.30 -23.08 -12.88
C ASP A 658 -11.54 -23.03 -11.36
N ASN A 659 -10.50 -23.33 -10.57
CA ASN A 659 -10.57 -23.30 -9.11
C ASN A 659 -10.02 -22.01 -8.50
N THR A 660 -9.94 -20.94 -9.25
CA THR A 660 -9.49 -19.64 -8.75
C THR A 660 -10.35 -19.20 -7.57
N PHE A 661 -9.69 -18.85 -6.47
CA PHE A 661 -10.31 -18.48 -5.19
C PHE A 661 -11.22 -19.56 -4.57
N GLY A 662 -10.98 -20.86 -4.83
CA GLY A 662 -11.77 -21.95 -4.27
C GLY A 662 -13.17 -22.10 -4.91
N ALA A 663 -13.30 -21.68 -6.17
CA ALA A 663 -14.59 -21.68 -6.87
C ALA A 663 -15.24 -23.07 -6.97
N LEU A 664 -14.44 -24.12 -7.22
CA LEU A 664 -14.99 -25.47 -7.37
C LEU A 664 -15.49 -26.03 -6.04
N GLU A 665 -14.84 -25.73 -4.93
CA GLU A 665 -15.28 -26.10 -3.58
C GLU A 665 -16.60 -25.39 -3.24
N GLU A 666 -16.68 -24.08 -3.50
CA GLU A 666 -17.86 -23.28 -3.27
C GLU A 666 -19.07 -23.80 -4.11
N ALA A 667 -18.83 -24.13 -5.38
CA ALA A 667 -19.85 -24.72 -6.25
C ALA A 667 -20.35 -26.09 -5.70
N ARG A 668 -19.44 -27.00 -5.27
CA ARG A 668 -19.79 -28.30 -4.68
C ARG A 668 -20.63 -28.14 -3.43
N LYS A 669 -20.24 -27.20 -2.55
CA LYS A 669 -20.96 -26.88 -1.31
C LYS A 669 -22.41 -26.50 -1.60
N TYR A 670 -22.66 -25.61 -2.54
CA TYR A 670 -24.02 -25.17 -2.87
C TYR A 670 -24.80 -26.14 -3.78
N MET A 671 -24.15 -27.05 -4.44
CA MET A 671 -24.84 -28.19 -5.06
C MET A 671 -25.47 -29.10 -4.00
N GLN A 672 -24.81 -29.31 -2.88
CA GLN A 672 -25.28 -30.17 -1.78
C GLN A 672 -26.37 -29.47 -0.95
N LYS A 673 -26.14 -28.20 -0.60
CA LYS A 673 -27.04 -27.40 0.24
C LYS A 673 -27.31 -26.06 -0.42
N ALA A 674 -28.59 -25.69 -0.56
CA ALA A 674 -28.96 -24.41 -1.13
C ALA A 674 -28.30 -23.23 -0.40
N TYR A 675 -27.92 -22.22 -1.14
CA TYR A 675 -27.39 -20.99 -0.56
C TYR A 675 -28.50 -20.23 0.16
N GLU A 676 -28.22 -19.85 1.40
CA GLU A 676 -29.06 -18.97 2.20
C GLU A 676 -28.27 -17.69 2.50
N ARG A 677 -28.90 -16.54 2.27
CA ARG A 677 -28.25 -15.27 2.60
C ARG A 677 -28.03 -15.15 4.11
N PRO A 678 -26.83 -14.80 4.58
CA PRO A 678 -26.61 -14.55 6.00
C PRO A 678 -27.59 -13.50 6.53
N LYS A 679 -28.19 -13.77 7.69
CA LYS A 679 -29.00 -12.77 8.38
C LYS A 679 -28.07 -11.63 8.80
N GLN A 680 -28.42 -10.40 8.46
CA GLN A 680 -27.73 -9.24 9.03
C GLN A 680 -27.90 -9.31 10.55
N LYS A 681 -26.81 -9.25 11.30
CA LYS A 681 -26.89 -8.97 12.73
C LYS A 681 -27.44 -7.53 12.83
N GLU A 682 -28.64 -7.40 13.42
CA GLU A 682 -29.25 -6.12 13.77
C GLU A 682 -28.40 -5.41 14.82
#